data_e8387f3d62b8f25b4bafb0e7a4a62a20
#
_entry.id   e8387f3d62b8f25b4bafb0e7a4a62a20
#
_cell.length_a   1.000
_cell.length_b   1.000
_cell.length_c   1.000
_cell.angle_alpha   90.00
_cell.angle_beta   90.00
_cell.angle_gamma   90.00
#
_symmetry.space_group_name_H-M   'P 1'
#
loop_
_entity.id
_entity.type
_entity.pdbx_description
1 polymer ?
#
loop_
_entity_poly.entity_id
_entity_poly.type
_entity_poly.pdbx_seq_one_letter_code
_entity_poly.pdbx_strand_id
1 'polypeptide(L)'
;MLPKGLLYPRYILALLFLFSGYVYTSAFKGPRTLAEQKSNAPTAEHHPHSVTPLFPCSPTLDSPYGVCSHITRRWMDYPIRDRELALAKEVGIRWIRSDYDFGTAFGNVHDFHPQVFDDVAASCLEYDQQFLAILTWLGKMPWDDSQYGAYLDSLARRYDGKVTHWEMMNEVNLIRNVDSLPARYASALRVASEHLHQINPNNKVLLSGLAEVKDDFLEQLCRMGAMKWVDVMNFHSYFRPEELIQCFSKIRSLMDKYGWQKPVWLTECGMHTSAEKYPASGFYLDFLPAAFRRLNIPLDKVCVGYLADRSSGYVTLSHREAQAYLSPVTHNVIPVSLSQLASLSVSKVPVLLATTDEYFPMSHFPALVDYVRRGGSIILSGGMPFYYDAYLPSNTWFNRHETGTSMLKQLHMSPLLEWQTSKGEPITETPPVVKMSPQAGFSYSWEISSKSPARYLTDEALAQGDTLIPLITAGTQEKQIPVAGIYRLNSDLRGNIVFQTRMYAHPLPDKEAEQARRVARIYLLALAHGIERVFWYNFRSRETDAYEPEDCFGLIHADFSEKPSLQAYRTLTSMMPSGSTRPSMQIDDNLFSATWTRPDGHQITAMWSPYVPVQYRLKKGQANSLYNHLGEKVMLKGRTITLTDAIIYIVD
;
A
#
# COMPACT_ATOMS: atom_id res chain seq x y z
N MET A 1 -27.92 43.77 4.78
CA MET A 1 -28.55 42.56 5.35
C MET A 1 -28.17 41.37 4.47
N LEU A 2 -27.18 40.59 4.88
CA LEU A 2 -26.73 39.37 4.23
C LEU A 2 -27.25 38.20 5.05
N PRO A 3 -27.82 37.16 4.46
CA PRO A 3 -28.14 35.93 5.20
C PRO A 3 -26.91 35.09 5.39
N LYS A 4 -26.67 34.72 6.63
CA LYS A 4 -25.72 33.72 7.08
C LYS A 4 -26.24 32.31 6.70
N GLY A 5 -25.34 31.44 6.28
CA GLY A 5 -25.55 29.99 6.37
C GLY A 5 -25.27 29.24 5.09
N LEU A 6 -24.00 28.91 4.85
CA LEU A 6 -23.62 27.80 4.00
C LEU A 6 -22.64 26.94 4.79
N LEU A 7 -23.19 25.89 5.35
CA LEU A 7 -22.45 24.74 5.88
C LEU A 7 -21.67 24.10 4.72
N TYR A 8 -20.36 24.14 4.78
CA TYR A 8 -19.50 23.37 3.89
C TYR A 8 -19.61 21.87 4.21
N PRO A 9 -19.87 21.03 3.24
CA PRO A 9 -19.87 19.59 3.49
C PRO A 9 -18.44 19.08 3.70
N ARG A 10 -18.24 18.43 4.83
CA ARG A 10 -17.03 17.71 5.26
C ARG A 10 -16.69 16.44 4.42
N TYR A 11 -17.13 16.38 3.17
CA TYR A 11 -17.05 15.14 2.35
C TYR A 11 -15.80 15.02 1.46
N ILE A 12 -14.90 15.99 1.46
CA ILE A 12 -13.74 15.98 0.53
C ILE A 12 -12.51 15.27 1.12
N LEU A 13 -12.46 15.03 2.43
CA LEU A 13 -11.32 14.35 3.06
C LEU A 13 -11.36 12.81 2.92
N ALA A 14 -12.48 12.24 2.51
CA ALA A 14 -12.65 10.78 2.46
C ALA A 14 -11.95 10.09 1.29
N LEU A 15 -11.58 10.80 0.24
CA LEU A 15 -10.94 10.21 -0.95
C LEU A 15 -9.41 10.05 -0.82
N LEU A 16 -8.78 10.75 0.12
CA LEU A 16 -7.36 10.61 0.43
C LEU A 16 -7.06 9.54 1.49
N PHE A 17 -8.07 9.04 2.18
CA PHE A 17 -7.93 8.04 3.26
C PHE A 17 -7.98 6.57 2.81
N LEU A 18 -8.13 6.30 1.52
CA LEU A 18 -8.31 4.92 1.04
C LEU A 18 -7.04 4.05 1.08
N PHE A 19 -5.87 4.61 1.35
CA PHE A 19 -4.61 3.86 1.37
C PHE A 19 -4.06 3.51 2.75
N SER A 20 -4.63 3.99 3.85
CA SER A 20 -4.10 3.73 5.19
C SER A 20 -4.44 2.36 5.79
N GLY A 21 -5.06 1.47 5.06
CA GLY A 21 -5.60 0.19 5.57
C GLY A 21 -4.76 -1.06 5.29
N TYR A 22 -3.63 -0.97 4.60
CA TYR A 22 -2.78 -2.13 4.41
C TYR A 22 -1.64 -2.15 5.43
N VAL A 23 -1.89 -2.79 6.55
CA VAL A 23 -0.85 -3.19 7.49
C VAL A 23 -0.04 -4.31 6.85
N TYR A 24 1.13 -3.99 6.29
CA TYR A 24 2.12 -4.99 5.95
C TYR A 24 2.81 -5.43 7.24
N THR A 25 2.40 -6.57 7.77
CA THR A 25 3.15 -7.22 8.83
C THR A 25 4.37 -7.91 8.23
N SER A 26 5.49 -7.22 8.16
CA SER A 26 6.78 -7.89 7.99
C SER A 26 7.16 -8.51 9.33
N ALA A 27 7.03 -9.82 9.45
CA ALA A 27 7.48 -10.55 10.64
C ALA A 27 9.01 -10.43 10.77
N PHE A 28 9.48 -9.69 11.76
CA PHE A 28 10.89 -9.69 12.16
C PHE A 28 11.25 -11.08 12.68
N LYS A 29 12.23 -11.70 12.02
CA LYS A 29 13.00 -12.78 12.61
C LYS A 29 14.20 -12.17 13.33
N GLY A 30 14.19 -12.18 14.65
CA GLY A 30 15.42 -11.99 15.43
C GLY A 30 16.46 -13.08 15.08
N PRO A 31 17.75 -12.85 15.35
CA PRO A 31 18.79 -13.80 15.00
C PRO A 31 18.60 -15.09 15.81
N ARG A 32 18.15 -16.15 15.14
CA ARG A 32 18.21 -17.52 15.69
C ARG A 32 19.56 -18.10 15.35
N THR A 33 20.29 -18.50 16.38
CA THR A 33 21.43 -19.41 16.27
C THR A 33 21.00 -20.69 15.58
N LEU A 34 21.65 -20.98 14.47
CA LEU A 34 21.46 -22.21 13.68
C LEU A 34 21.99 -23.41 14.50
N ALA A 35 21.09 -24.17 15.08
CA ALA A 35 21.35 -25.55 15.43
C ALA A 35 20.96 -26.42 14.21
N GLU A 36 21.91 -27.18 13.71
CA GLU A 36 21.77 -28.09 12.58
C GLU A 36 20.63 -29.11 12.83
N GLN A 37 19.57 -29.01 12.05
CA GLN A 37 18.69 -30.16 11.81
C GLN A 37 18.87 -30.61 10.36
N LYS A 38 19.59 -31.72 10.18
CA LYS A 38 19.58 -32.51 8.96
C LYS A 38 18.20 -33.15 8.83
N SER A 39 17.35 -32.65 7.94
CA SER A 39 16.16 -33.34 7.48
C SER A 39 16.45 -33.96 6.12
N ASN A 40 16.48 -35.29 6.06
CA ASN A 40 16.40 -36.05 4.81
C ASN A 40 14.96 -35.91 4.28
N ALA A 41 14.70 -34.94 3.42
CA ALA A 41 13.53 -34.92 2.54
C ALA A 41 13.98 -35.25 1.12
N PRO A 42 13.19 -35.99 0.33
CA PRO A 42 13.54 -36.29 -1.03
C PRO A 42 13.66 -35.02 -1.85
N THR A 43 14.77 -34.84 -2.54
CA THR A 43 15.00 -33.75 -3.49
C THR A 43 14.03 -33.93 -4.66
N ALA A 44 12.93 -33.16 -4.65
CA ALA A 44 12.20 -32.91 -5.88
C ALA A 44 13.15 -32.14 -6.81
N GLU A 45 13.37 -32.64 -8.01
CA GLU A 45 14.11 -31.92 -9.04
C GLU A 45 13.28 -30.68 -9.42
N HIS A 46 13.63 -29.51 -8.86
CA HIS A 46 13.05 -28.24 -9.25
C HIS A 46 13.65 -27.81 -10.59
N HIS A 47 12.81 -27.76 -11.61
CA HIS A 47 13.20 -27.19 -12.90
C HIS A 47 12.88 -25.70 -12.92
N PRO A 48 13.86 -24.84 -13.24
CA PRO A 48 13.61 -23.40 -13.36
C PRO A 48 12.57 -23.12 -14.45
N HIS A 49 11.57 -22.29 -14.14
CA HIS A 49 10.57 -21.87 -15.10
C HIS A 49 11.02 -20.57 -15.79
N SER A 50 11.09 -20.61 -17.12
CA SER A 50 11.33 -19.43 -17.92
C SER A 50 10.04 -18.61 -18.02
N VAL A 51 10.14 -17.32 -17.75
CA VAL A 51 9.01 -16.38 -17.88
C VAL A 51 8.91 -15.96 -19.35
N THR A 52 7.76 -16.24 -19.96
CA THR A 52 7.41 -15.71 -21.28
C THR A 52 6.68 -14.38 -21.10
N PRO A 53 7.00 -13.32 -21.89
CA PRO A 53 6.24 -12.08 -21.87
C PRO A 53 4.74 -12.32 -22.08
N LEU A 54 3.92 -11.80 -21.19
CA LEU A 54 2.46 -11.97 -21.22
C LEU A 54 1.77 -11.00 -22.17
N PHE A 55 2.42 -9.86 -22.48
CA PHE A 55 1.85 -8.77 -23.25
C PHE A 55 2.63 -8.51 -24.53
N PRO A 56 2.00 -7.91 -25.58
CA PRO A 56 2.71 -7.43 -26.76
C PRO A 56 3.77 -6.42 -26.34
N CYS A 57 4.99 -6.65 -26.71
CA CYS A 57 6.11 -5.79 -26.32
C CYS A 57 7.28 -5.86 -27.32
N SER A 58 8.08 -4.81 -27.37
CA SER A 58 9.33 -4.78 -28.13
C SER A 58 10.38 -5.70 -27.48
N PRO A 59 11.22 -6.38 -28.26
CA PRO A 59 12.36 -7.13 -27.75
C PRO A 59 13.44 -6.26 -27.13
N THR A 60 13.50 -4.96 -27.50
CA THR A 60 14.39 -3.97 -26.93
C THR A 60 13.60 -2.93 -26.13
N LEU A 61 14.24 -2.35 -25.14
CA LEU A 61 13.63 -1.35 -24.26
C LEU A 61 13.83 0.06 -24.85
N ASP A 62 12.71 0.74 -25.11
CA ASP A 62 12.70 2.16 -25.36
C ASP A 62 12.31 2.88 -24.06
N SER A 63 13.30 3.29 -23.29
CA SER A 63 13.16 4.06 -22.06
C SER A 63 11.95 3.70 -21.20
N PRO A 64 11.98 2.58 -20.45
CA PRO A 64 10.82 2.11 -19.68
C PRO A 64 10.63 2.88 -18.37
N TYR A 65 11.46 3.86 -18.07
CA TYR A 65 11.62 4.49 -16.76
C TYR A 65 10.78 5.74 -16.61
N GLY A 66 9.81 5.68 -15.71
CA GLY A 66 8.92 6.78 -15.36
C GLY A 66 8.82 7.01 -13.85
N VAL A 67 8.35 8.20 -13.50
CA VAL A 67 7.94 8.55 -12.14
C VAL A 67 6.66 9.37 -12.15
N CYS A 68 5.88 9.24 -11.08
CA CYS A 68 4.85 10.19 -10.75
C CYS A 68 5.48 11.40 -10.06
N SER A 69 5.10 12.59 -10.45
CA SER A 69 5.55 13.84 -9.83
C SER A 69 4.38 14.81 -9.70
N HIS A 70 4.43 15.66 -8.69
CA HIS A 70 3.37 16.64 -8.44
C HIS A 70 3.71 18.02 -9.03
N ILE A 71 4.58 18.07 -10.05
CA ILE A 71 5.12 19.31 -10.64
C ILE A 71 4.07 20.26 -11.21
N THR A 72 2.87 19.77 -11.49
CA THR A 72 1.75 20.57 -11.99
C THR A 72 0.91 21.20 -10.89
N ARG A 73 1.16 20.88 -9.64
CA ARG A 73 0.35 21.35 -8.51
C ARG A 73 0.80 22.75 -8.06
N ARG A 74 -0.12 23.58 -7.59
CA ARG A 74 0.08 25.00 -7.25
C ARG A 74 1.20 25.29 -6.26
N TRP A 75 1.44 24.37 -5.32
CA TRP A 75 2.48 24.54 -4.30
C TRP A 75 3.89 24.23 -4.80
N MET A 76 4.01 23.94 -6.09
CA MET A 76 5.31 23.66 -6.72
C MET A 76 5.84 24.89 -7.40
N ASP A 77 6.85 25.51 -6.81
CA ASP A 77 7.58 26.62 -7.41
C ASP A 77 8.44 26.16 -8.59
N TYR A 78 8.68 27.04 -9.57
CA TYR A 78 9.51 26.78 -10.75
C TYR A 78 10.89 26.20 -10.42
N PRO A 79 11.69 26.77 -9.49
CA PRO A 79 12.99 26.23 -9.12
C PRO A 79 12.92 24.79 -8.59
N ILE A 80 11.83 24.44 -7.90
CA ILE A 80 11.58 23.10 -7.40
C ILE A 80 11.30 22.14 -8.55
N ARG A 81 10.46 22.54 -9.51
CA ARG A 81 10.14 21.77 -10.72
C ARG A 81 11.37 21.46 -11.53
N ASP A 82 12.16 22.50 -11.86
CA ASP A 82 13.37 22.35 -12.65
C ASP A 82 14.40 21.44 -11.97
N ARG A 83 14.54 21.57 -10.67
CA ARG A 83 15.42 20.70 -9.89
C ARG A 83 14.95 19.24 -9.89
N GLU A 84 13.64 18.98 -9.77
CA GLU A 84 13.08 17.63 -9.89
C GLU A 84 13.34 17.03 -11.27
N LEU A 85 13.05 17.79 -12.36
CA LEU A 85 13.24 17.32 -13.72
C LEU A 85 14.71 17.06 -14.05
N ALA A 86 15.62 17.96 -13.62
CA ALA A 86 17.05 17.80 -13.79
C ALA A 86 17.58 16.52 -13.11
N LEU A 87 17.19 16.30 -11.85
CA LEU A 87 17.59 15.10 -11.10
C LEU A 87 16.97 13.83 -11.68
N ALA A 88 15.71 13.88 -12.09
CA ALA A 88 15.05 12.76 -12.76
C ALA A 88 15.78 12.38 -14.07
N LYS A 89 16.18 13.36 -14.89
CA LYS A 89 16.98 13.12 -16.09
C LYS A 89 18.33 12.48 -15.75
N GLU A 90 19.03 13.00 -14.73
CA GLU A 90 20.33 12.49 -14.31
C GLU A 90 20.28 11.00 -13.96
N VAL A 91 19.23 10.55 -13.26
CA VAL A 91 19.07 9.15 -12.89
C VAL A 91 18.42 8.29 -13.98
N GLY A 92 18.27 8.80 -15.19
CA GLY A 92 17.79 8.06 -16.37
C GLY A 92 16.27 7.97 -16.52
N ILE A 93 15.50 8.76 -15.77
CA ILE A 93 14.04 8.84 -15.90
C ILE A 93 13.69 9.65 -17.14
N ARG A 94 12.84 9.09 -17.99
CA ARG A 94 12.42 9.70 -19.26
C ARG A 94 10.93 10.04 -19.31
N TRP A 95 10.14 9.55 -18.38
CA TRP A 95 8.70 9.76 -18.32
C TRP A 95 8.31 10.42 -17.02
N ILE A 96 7.58 11.53 -17.11
CA ILE A 96 7.01 12.24 -15.99
C ILE A 96 5.48 12.12 -16.09
N ARG A 97 4.83 11.58 -15.06
CA ARG A 97 3.38 11.48 -14.96
C ARG A 97 2.87 12.47 -13.92
N SER A 98 1.94 13.32 -14.30
CA SER A 98 1.32 14.29 -13.41
C SER A 98 -0.09 14.65 -13.86
N ASP A 99 -0.88 15.20 -12.92
CA ASP A 99 -2.24 15.65 -13.19
C ASP A 99 -2.22 16.86 -14.14
N TYR A 100 -3.11 16.86 -15.12
CA TYR A 100 -3.32 18.03 -15.98
C TYR A 100 -4.18 19.09 -15.25
N ASP A 101 -5.30 18.70 -14.70
CA ASP A 101 -6.34 19.59 -14.21
C ASP A 101 -6.78 19.25 -12.77
N PHE A 102 -5.81 19.00 -11.89
CA PHE A 102 -6.03 18.57 -10.50
C PHE A 102 -7.05 19.42 -9.74
N GLY A 103 -7.04 20.75 -9.95
CA GLY A 103 -7.99 21.65 -9.30
C GLY A 103 -9.44 21.41 -9.70
N THR A 104 -9.70 21.00 -10.93
CA THR A 104 -11.06 20.74 -11.42
C THR A 104 -11.63 19.43 -10.89
N ALA A 105 -10.79 18.44 -10.62
CA ALA A 105 -11.19 17.15 -10.03
C ALA A 105 -11.91 17.34 -8.68
N PHE A 106 -11.53 18.37 -7.93
CA PHE A 106 -12.13 18.71 -6.63
C PHE A 106 -13.26 19.73 -6.73
N GLY A 107 -13.78 19.98 -7.94
CA GLY A 107 -14.91 20.90 -8.15
C GLY A 107 -14.54 22.38 -8.09
N ASN A 108 -13.27 22.72 -8.07
CA ASN A 108 -12.79 24.09 -8.07
C ASN A 108 -12.27 24.50 -9.44
N VAL A 109 -13.19 24.72 -10.39
CA VAL A 109 -12.87 25.18 -11.75
C VAL A 109 -12.08 26.50 -11.81
N HIS A 110 -12.12 27.29 -10.73
CA HIS A 110 -11.36 28.55 -10.63
C HIS A 110 -9.88 28.33 -10.36
N ASP A 111 -9.48 27.09 -10.05
CA ASP A 111 -8.09 26.74 -9.76
C ASP A 111 -7.33 26.17 -10.96
N PHE A 112 -7.97 26.09 -12.12
CA PHE A 112 -7.32 25.69 -13.34
C PHE A 112 -6.45 26.81 -13.92
N HIS A 113 -5.16 26.56 -14.01
CA HIS A 113 -4.17 27.50 -14.57
C HIS A 113 -3.45 26.86 -15.75
N PRO A 114 -3.96 27.00 -17.00
CA PRO A 114 -3.33 26.43 -18.18
C PRO A 114 -1.84 26.77 -18.33
N GLN A 115 -1.45 27.97 -17.85
CA GLN A 115 -0.06 28.41 -17.90
C GLN A 115 0.90 27.46 -17.15
N VAL A 116 0.48 26.89 -16.04
CA VAL A 116 1.30 25.92 -15.28
C VAL A 116 1.62 24.70 -16.15
N PHE A 117 0.67 24.25 -16.96
CA PHE A 117 0.87 23.10 -17.85
C PHE A 117 1.69 23.46 -19.08
N ASP A 118 1.52 24.67 -19.63
CA ASP A 118 2.38 25.16 -20.70
C ASP A 118 3.84 25.11 -20.28
N ASP A 119 4.10 25.60 -19.07
CA ASP A 119 5.44 25.65 -18.50
C ASP A 119 5.98 24.24 -18.22
N VAL A 120 5.17 23.36 -17.61
CA VAL A 120 5.57 21.97 -17.35
C VAL A 120 5.83 21.20 -18.65
N ALA A 121 4.95 21.33 -19.65
CA ALA A 121 5.15 20.69 -20.94
C ALA A 121 6.41 21.18 -21.65
N ALA A 122 6.71 22.49 -21.54
CA ALA A 122 7.94 23.07 -22.08
C ALA A 122 9.18 22.57 -21.31
N SER A 123 9.14 22.59 -19.98
CA SER A 123 10.26 22.10 -19.15
C SER A 123 10.53 20.61 -19.39
N CYS A 124 9.50 19.77 -19.50
CA CYS A 124 9.72 18.36 -19.83
C CYS A 124 10.48 18.17 -21.14
N LEU A 125 10.15 18.95 -22.19
CA LEU A 125 10.89 18.92 -23.46
C LEU A 125 12.33 19.39 -23.31
N GLU A 126 12.56 20.46 -22.56
CA GLU A 126 13.89 20.99 -22.28
C GLU A 126 14.78 19.97 -21.57
N TYR A 127 14.22 19.22 -20.64
CA TYR A 127 14.93 18.15 -19.94
C TYR A 127 14.90 16.80 -20.70
N ASP A 128 14.44 16.77 -21.96
CA ASP A 128 14.37 15.55 -22.79
C ASP A 128 13.53 14.44 -22.10
N GLN A 129 12.38 14.84 -21.58
CA GLN A 129 11.44 13.96 -20.91
C GLN A 129 10.07 13.97 -21.59
N GLN A 130 9.39 12.85 -21.57
CA GLN A 130 8.03 12.70 -22.05
C GLN A 130 7.04 12.99 -20.92
N PHE A 131 5.99 13.70 -21.21
CA PHE A 131 4.95 14.01 -20.24
C PHE A 131 3.71 13.12 -20.47
N LEU A 132 3.38 12.31 -19.48
CA LEU A 132 2.11 11.58 -19.40
C LEU A 132 1.12 12.43 -18.59
N ALA A 133 0.16 13.03 -19.28
CA ALA A 133 -0.85 13.88 -18.67
C ALA A 133 -2.05 13.06 -18.18
N ILE A 134 -2.35 13.12 -16.89
CA ILE A 134 -3.59 12.58 -16.34
C ILE A 134 -4.67 13.63 -16.55
N LEU A 135 -5.66 13.32 -17.38
CA LEU A 135 -6.85 14.13 -17.50
C LEU A 135 -7.81 13.74 -16.39
N THR A 136 -7.87 14.55 -15.37
CA THR A 136 -8.91 14.44 -14.39
C THR A 136 -10.18 15.06 -14.93
N TRP A 137 -11.21 14.94 -14.26
CA TRP A 137 -12.56 15.11 -14.61
C TRP A 137 -13.00 16.60 -14.64
N LEU A 138 -13.74 16.97 -15.66
CA LEU A 138 -14.38 18.27 -15.75
C LEU A 138 -15.79 18.24 -15.14
N GLY A 139 -15.91 18.52 -13.88
CA GLY A 139 -17.18 18.77 -13.22
C GLY A 139 -17.94 17.51 -12.76
N LYS A 140 -19.20 17.69 -12.40
CA LYS A 140 -20.05 16.61 -11.90
C LYS A 140 -20.58 15.73 -13.01
N MET A 141 -20.49 14.43 -12.85
CA MET A 141 -21.23 13.47 -13.71
C MET A 141 -22.76 13.70 -13.65
N PRO A 142 -23.48 13.51 -14.74
CA PRO A 142 -23.06 13.15 -16.09
C PRO A 142 -22.51 14.34 -16.86
N TRP A 143 -21.45 14.13 -17.63
CA TRP A 143 -20.95 15.11 -18.57
C TRP A 143 -21.73 15.06 -19.90
N ASP A 144 -21.69 16.16 -20.60
CA ASP A 144 -22.11 16.24 -21.98
C ASP A 144 -20.93 15.81 -22.87
N ASP A 145 -21.12 14.78 -23.69
CA ASP A 145 -20.11 14.26 -24.60
C ASP A 145 -19.57 15.35 -25.54
N SER A 146 -20.42 16.29 -25.98
CA SER A 146 -20.03 17.38 -26.88
C SER A 146 -19.13 18.39 -26.17
N GLN A 147 -19.43 18.77 -24.93
CA GLN A 147 -18.60 19.66 -24.14
C GLN A 147 -17.24 19.01 -23.82
N TYR A 148 -17.26 17.74 -23.49
CA TYR A 148 -16.05 16.98 -23.23
C TYR A 148 -15.17 16.85 -24.48
N GLY A 149 -15.78 16.55 -25.63
CA GLY A 149 -15.08 16.51 -26.93
C GLY A 149 -14.43 17.85 -27.28
N ALA A 150 -15.18 18.96 -27.14
CA ALA A 150 -14.64 20.31 -27.39
C ALA A 150 -13.45 20.65 -26.46
N TYR A 151 -13.51 20.23 -25.21
CA TYR A 151 -12.41 20.38 -24.27
C TYR A 151 -11.18 19.59 -24.71
N LEU A 152 -11.33 18.33 -25.09
CA LEU A 152 -10.25 17.47 -25.58
C LEU A 152 -9.62 18.01 -26.86
N ASP A 153 -10.44 18.54 -27.78
CA ASP A 153 -9.94 19.22 -28.99
C ASP A 153 -9.06 20.42 -28.64
N SER A 154 -9.49 21.23 -27.67
CA SER A 154 -8.74 22.39 -27.22
C SER A 154 -7.38 21.97 -26.64
N LEU A 155 -7.35 20.93 -25.82
CA LEU A 155 -6.12 20.38 -25.23
C LEU A 155 -5.19 19.81 -26.29
N ALA A 156 -5.72 18.94 -27.17
CA ALA A 156 -4.93 18.29 -28.18
C ALA A 156 -4.26 19.32 -29.13
N ARG A 157 -4.97 20.40 -29.51
CA ARG A 157 -4.41 21.50 -30.31
C ARG A 157 -3.37 22.31 -29.55
N ARG A 158 -3.60 22.61 -28.26
CA ARG A 158 -2.68 23.41 -27.44
C ARG A 158 -1.34 22.72 -27.21
N TYR A 159 -1.37 21.40 -27.07
CA TYR A 159 -0.19 20.59 -26.73
C TYR A 159 0.27 19.69 -27.88
N ASP A 160 -0.19 19.95 -29.11
CA ASP A 160 0.23 19.18 -30.27
C ASP A 160 1.76 19.17 -30.41
N GLY A 161 2.33 17.98 -30.58
CA GLY A 161 3.77 17.75 -30.60
C GLY A 161 4.50 17.88 -29.25
N LYS A 162 3.82 18.30 -28.17
CA LYS A 162 4.41 18.41 -26.82
C LYS A 162 3.94 17.29 -25.90
N VAL A 163 2.68 16.97 -25.94
CA VAL A 163 2.06 15.90 -25.16
C VAL A 163 1.33 14.97 -26.13
N THR A 164 1.67 13.70 -26.07
CA THR A 164 1.09 12.68 -26.97
C THR A 164 0.41 11.55 -26.21
N HIS A 165 0.57 11.46 -24.90
CA HIS A 165 0.02 10.40 -24.08
C HIS A 165 -0.92 10.99 -23.02
N TRP A 166 -2.18 10.56 -23.09
CA TRP A 166 -3.28 11.11 -22.30
C TRP A 166 -3.91 9.99 -21.48
N GLU A 167 -3.72 10.02 -20.18
CA GLU A 167 -4.35 9.06 -19.26
C GLU A 167 -5.73 9.58 -18.86
N MET A 168 -6.74 8.76 -19.14
CA MET A 168 -8.13 9.13 -18.95
C MET A 168 -8.58 8.85 -17.52
N MET A 169 -8.44 9.83 -16.65
CA MET A 169 -8.70 9.77 -15.21
C MET A 169 -7.68 8.92 -14.43
N ASN A 170 -7.66 9.14 -13.12
CA ASN A 170 -6.89 8.36 -12.17
C ASN A 170 -7.83 7.45 -11.37
N GLU A 171 -7.50 6.15 -11.29
CA GLU A 171 -8.18 5.15 -10.45
C GLU A 171 -9.72 5.22 -10.49
N VAL A 172 -10.27 5.34 -11.69
CA VAL A 172 -11.70 5.49 -11.91
C VAL A 172 -12.54 4.40 -11.24
N ASN A 173 -11.99 3.20 -11.10
CA ASN A 173 -12.64 2.08 -10.42
C ASN A 173 -12.84 2.28 -8.91
N LEU A 174 -12.21 3.29 -8.31
CA LEU A 174 -12.43 3.67 -6.92
C LEU A 174 -13.57 4.67 -6.71
N ILE A 175 -14.10 5.27 -7.78
CA ILE A 175 -15.22 6.22 -7.69
C ILE A 175 -16.48 5.49 -7.20
N ARG A 176 -17.15 6.08 -6.23
CA ARG A 176 -18.36 5.52 -5.59
C ARG A 176 -19.58 6.39 -5.88
N ASN A 177 -20.77 5.80 -5.71
CA ASN A 177 -22.06 6.50 -5.81
C ASN A 177 -22.32 7.12 -7.19
N VAL A 178 -21.81 6.49 -8.24
CA VAL A 178 -22.08 6.86 -9.63
C VAL A 178 -22.74 5.69 -10.33
N ASP A 179 -24.02 5.86 -10.65
CA ASP A 179 -24.77 4.85 -11.39
C ASP A 179 -24.17 4.58 -12.76
N SER A 180 -24.02 3.30 -13.08
CA SER A 180 -23.51 2.88 -14.39
C SER A 180 -22.11 3.44 -14.71
N LEU A 181 -21.23 3.60 -13.71
CA LEU A 181 -19.89 4.14 -13.87
C LEU A 181 -19.10 3.50 -15.02
N PRO A 182 -19.07 2.16 -15.21
CA PRO A 182 -18.33 1.55 -16.34
C PRO A 182 -18.87 2.01 -17.70
N ALA A 183 -20.19 2.14 -17.86
CA ALA A 183 -20.78 2.58 -19.13
C ALA A 183 -20.48 4.05 -19.44
N ARG A 184 -20.54 4.90 -18.42
CA ARG A 184 -20.19 6.33 -18.54
C ARG A 184 -18.71 6.51 -18.87
N TYR A 185 -17.86 5.75 -18.20
CA TYR A 185 -16.42 5.78 -18.48
C TYR A 185 -16.10 5.23 -19.88
N ALA A 186 -16.80 4.20 -20.34
CA ALA A 186 -16.69 3.70 -21.70
C ALA A 186 -17.08 4.77 -22.75
N SER A 187 -18.14 5.58 -22.49
CA SER A 187 -18.46 6.73 -23.35
C SER A 187 -17.35 7.78 -23.37
N ALA A 188 -16.77 8.08 -22.21
CA ALA A 188 -15.64 9.00 -22.11
C ALA A 188 -14.43 8.54 -22.91
N LEU A 189 -14.08 7.25 -22.84
CA LEU A 189 -13.00 6.66 -23.64
C LEU A 189 -13.29 6.78 -25.14
N ARG A 190 -14.55 6.59 -25.55
CA ARG A 190 -14.96 6.77 -26.96
C ARG A 190 -14.71 8.21 -27.42
N VAL A 191 -15.24 9.17 -26.68
CA VAL A 191 -15.09 10.60 -27.01
C VAL A 191 -13.61 10.98 -27.03
N ALA A 192 -12.82 10.53 -26.05
CA ALA A 192 -11.40 10.81 -26.01
C ALA A 192 -10.66 10.24 -27.23
N SER A 193 -10.94 8.98 -27.58
CA SER A 193 -10.32 8.35 -28.74
C SER A 193 -10.68 9.07 -30.05
N GLU A 194 -11.96 9.39 -30.25
CA GLU A 194 -12.43 10.08 -31.47
C GLU A 194 -11.78 11.47 -31.59
N HIS A 195 -11.81 12.30 -30.55
CA HIS A 195 -11.34 13.68 -30.61
C HIS A 195 -9.81 13.80 -30.61
N LEU A 196 -9.11 13.08 -29.73
CA LEU A 196 -7.65 13.16 -29.65
C LEU A 196 -6.99 12.64 -30.94
N HIS A 197 -7.47 11.52 -31.50
CA HIS A 197 -6.91 10.99 -32.76
C HIS A 197 -7.31 11.81 -33.97
N GLN A 198 -8.47 12.48 -33.97
CA GLN A 198 -8.85 13.39 -35.05
C GLN A 198 -7.88 14.58 -35.16
N ILE A 199 -7.40 15.10 -34.04
CA ILE A 199 -6.43 16.21 -34.03
C ILE A 199 -5.03 15.73 -34.41
N ASN A 200 -4.57 14.64 -33.80
CA ASN A 200 -3.28 14.04 -34.11
C ASN A 200 -3.36 12.51 -33.94
N PRO A 201 -3.22 11.73 -35.04
CA PRO A 201 -3.25 10.26 -34.98
C PRO A 201 -2.17 9.63 -34.08
N ASN A 202 -1.13 10.38 -33.75
CA ASN A 202 -0.07 9.91 -32.83
C ASN A 202 -0.44 10.03 -31.36
N ASN A 203 -1.52 10.75 -31.03
CA ASN A 203 -2.04 10.76 -29.66
C ASN A 203 -2.37 9.34 -29.20
N LYS A 204 -2.12 9.07 -27.93
CA LYS A 204 -2.41 7.79 -27.28
C LYS A 204 -3.37 8.00 -26.12
N VAL A 205 -4.46 7.27 -26.15
CA VAL A 205 -5.45 7.20 -25.08
C VAL A 205 -5.09 6.06 -24.14
N LEU A 206 -4.66 6.39 -22.95
CA LEU A 206 -4.42 5.41 -21.89
C LEU A 206 -5.68 5.20 -21.09
N LEU A 207 -5.96 3.94 -20.76
CA LEU A 207 -6.97 3.63 -19.75
C LEU A 207 -6.58 4.34 -18.43
N SER A 208 -7.54 4.69 -17.60
CA SER A 208 -7.27 5.07 -16.20
C SER A 208 -6.36 4.04 -15.55
N GLY A 209 -5.35 4.46 -14.82
CA GLY A 209 -4.58 3.57 -13.98
C GLY A 209 -5.50 2.91 -12.95
N LEU A 210 -6.00 1.71 -13.26
CA LEU A 210 -6.93 0.99 -12.38
C LEU A 210 -6.22 0.52 -11.11
N ALA A 211 -6.79 0.86 -9.95
CA ALA A 211 -6.25 0.39 -8.67
C ALA A 211 -6.30 -1.13 -8.58
N GLU A 212 -5.13 -1.77 -8.58
CA GLU A 212 -4.86 -3.18 -8.32
C GLU A 212 -5.61 -4.23 -9.16
N VAL A 213 -6.46 -3.82 -10.12
CA VAL A 213 -7.26 -4.72 -11.00
C VAL A 213 -7.97 -5.85 -10.21
N LYS A 214 -8.40 -5.58 -8.98
CA LYS A 214 -9.03 -6.59 -8.11
C LYS A 214 -10.51 -6.80 -8.40
N ASP A 215 -11.20 -5.73 -8.76
CA ASP A 215 -12.63 -5.72 -9.05
C ASP A 215 -12.95 -6.22 -10.47
N ASP A 216 -14.21 -6.19 -10.84
CA ASP A 216 -14.71 -6.57 -12.16
C ASP A 216 -14.83 -5.38 -13.12
N PHE A 217 -14.37 -4.19 -12.75
CA PHE A 217 -14.52 -2.98 -13.54
C PHE A 217 -13.89 -3.13 -14.94
N LEU A 218 -12.65 -3.63 -15.01
CA LEU A 218 -12.00 -3.89 -16.30
C LEU A 218 -12.79 -4.91 -17.13
N GLU A 219 -13.30 -5.96 -16.51
CA GLU A 219 -14.11 -6.95 -17.23
C GLU A 219 -15.41 -6.36 -17.77
N GLN A 220 -16.06 -5.45 -17.03
CA GLN A 220 -17.24 -4.74 -17.52
C GLN A 220 -16.91 -3.89 -18.74
N LEU A 221 -15.79 -3.16 -18.75
CA LEU A 221 -15.32 -2.43 -19.92
C LEU A 221 -15.07 -3.35 -21.13
N CYS A 222 -14.47 -4.51 -20.89
CA CYS A 222 -14.24 -5.52 -21.92
C CYS A 222 -15.57 -6.02 -22.53
N ARG A 223 -16.57 -6.34 -21.71
CA ARG A 223 -17.91 -6.76 -22.15
C ARG A 223 -18.60 -5.71 -23.01
N MET A 224 -18.39 -4.42 -22.71
CA MET A 224 -18.92 -3.30 -23.49
C MET A 224 -18.13 -3.03 -24.77
N GLY A 225 -17.03 -3.74 -25.01
CA GLY A 225 -16.13 -3.50 -26.14
C GLY A 225 -15.37 -2.17 -26.06
N ALA A 226 -15.23 -1.59 -24.87
CA ALA A 226 -14.59 -0.30 -24.66
C ALA A 226 -13.08 -0.31 -24.96
N MET A 227 -12.43 -1.48 -24.91
CA MET A 227 -11.00 -1.61 -25.16
C MET A 227 -10.59 -1.23 -26.59
N LYS A 228 -11.53 -1.11 -27.54
CA LYS A 228 -11.23 -0.61 -28.90
C LYS A 228 -10.84 0.87 -28.93
N TRP A 229 -11.28 1.66 -27.93
CA TRP A 229 -10.98 3.08 -27.80
C TRP A 229 -9.74 3.37 -26.95
N VAL A 230 -9.07 2.33 -26.43
CA VAL A 230 -7.87 2.43 -25.62
C VAL A 230 -6.66 2.04 -26.45
N ASP A 231 -5.61 2.84 -26.44
CA ASP A 231 -4.32 2.50 -27.07
C ASP A 231 -3.43 1.71 -26.11
N VAL A 232 -3.44 2.07 -24.83
CA VAL A 232 -2.61 1.47 -23.80
C VAL A 232 -3.47 1.06 -22.60
N MET A 233 -3.40 -0.22 -22.23
CA MET A 233 -3.94 -0.70 -20.97
C MET A 233 -3.07 -0.19 -19.81
N ASN A 234 -3.70 0.31 -18.76
CA ASN A 234 -3.00 0.92 -17.65
C ASN A 234 -3.56 0.45 -16.30
N PHE A 235 -2.67 0.29 -15.31
CA PHE A 235 -3.06 -0.08 -13.96
C PHE A 235 -2.03 0.38 -12.93
N HIS A 236 -2.44 0.35 -11.65
CA HIS A 236 -1.61 0.62 -10.48
C HIS A 236 -1.48 -0.61 -9.60
N SER A 237 -0.37 -0.76 -8.92
CA SER A 237 -0.22 -1.77 -7.90
C SER A 237 0.87 -1.42 -6.89
N TYR A 238 0.51 -1.51 -5.62
CA TYR A 238 1.40 -1.30 -4.47
C TYR A 238 1.73 -2.60 -3.73
N PHE A 239 1.48 -3.73 -4.39
CA PHE A 239 1.86 -5.04 -3.88
C PHE A 239 3.37 -5.22 -3.75
N ARG A 240 3.77 -6.26 -3.04
CA ARG A 240 5.17 -6.71 -3.12
C ARG A 240 5.52 -7.04 -4.57
N PRO A 241 6.78 -6.83 -4.97
CA PRO A 241 7.15 -7.00 -6.39
C PRO A 241 6.68 -8.34 -6.99
N GLU A 242 6.88 -9.44 -6.28
CA GLU A 242 6.54 -10.78 -6.75
C GLU A 242 5.03 -11.06 -6.83
N GLU A 243 4.22 -10.30 -6.10
CA GLU A 243 2.75 -10.39 -6.12
C GLU A 243 2.14 -9.69 -7.35
N LEU A 244 2.90 -8.81 -8.04
CA LEU A 244 2.47 -8.15 -9.29
C LEU A 244 2.10 -9.17 -10.38
N ILE A 245 2.71 -10.35 -10.36
CA ILE A 245 2.43 -11.43 -11.32
C ILE A 245 0.95 -11.81 -11.34
N GLN A 246 0.25 -11.67 -10.22
CA GLN A 246 -1.20 -11.94 -10.14
C GLN A 246 -2.00 -10.92 -10.95
N CYS A 247 -1.64 -9.63 -10.90
CA CYS A 247 -2.26 -8.59 -11.72
C CYS A 247 -2.00 -8.86 -13.20
N PHE A 248 -0.77 -9.20 -13.57
CA PHE A 248 -0.41 -9.51 -14.95
C PHE A 248 -1.22 -10.69 -15.50
N SER A 249 -1.34 -11.76 -14.73
CA SER A 249 -2.11 -12.95 -15.10
C SER A 249 -3.59 -12.65 -15.29
N LYS A 250 -4.18 -11.80 -14.44
CA LYS A 250 -5.58 -11.38 -14.56
C LYS A 250 -5.82 -10.55 -15.82
N ILE A 251 -4.97 -9.54 -16.09
CA ILE A 251 -5.05 -8.71 -17.30
C ILE A 251 -4.92 -9.61 -18.54
N ARG A 252 -3.94 -10.51 -18.56
CA ARG A 252 -3.74 -11.46 -19.68
C ARG A 252 -4.98 -12.32 -19.91
N SER A 253 -5.55 -12.88 -18.86
CA SER A 253 -6.77 -13.69 -18.93
C SER A 253 -7.93 -12.94 -19.55
N LEU A 254 -8.09 -11.64 -19.24
CA LEU A 254 -9.13 -10.78 -19.84
C LEU A 254 -8.81 -10.44 -21.30
N MET A 255 -7.54 -10.23 -21.65
CA MET A 255 -7.13 -10.07 -23.05
C MET A 255 -7.51 -11.28 -23.90
N ASP A 256 -7.19 -12.48 -23.41
CA ASP A 256 -7.51 -13.73 -24.11
C ASP A 256 -9.03 -13.96 -24.21
N LYS A 257 -9.74 -13.73 -23.11
CA LYS A 257 -11.19 -13.95 -23.04
C LYS A 257 -11.98 -13.05 -24.00
N TYR A 258 -11.56 -11.79 -24.15
CA TYR A 258 -12.28 -10.77 -24.92
C TYR A 258 -11.61 -10.42 -26.25
N GLY A 259 -10.52 -11.09 -26.60
CA GLY A 259 -9.89 -11.01 -27.92
C GLY A 259 -9.22 -9.66 -28.22
N TRP A 260 -8.70 -8.93 -27.21
CA TRP A 260 -7.98 -7.69 -27.43
C TRP A 260 -6.50 -7.84 -27.07
N GLN A 261 -5.65 -7.05 -27.75
CA GLN A 261 -4.19 -7.04 -27.52
C GLN A 261 -3.75 -5.58 -27.50
N LYS A 262 -3.26 -5.13 -26.35
CA LYS A 262 -2.77 -3.76 -26.14
C LYS A 262 -1.46 -3.79 -25.37
N PRO A 263 -0.57 -2.81 -25.58
CA PRO A 263 0.52 -2.59 -24.65
C PRO A 263 -0.01 -2.30 -23.25
N VAL A 264 0.74 -2.70 -22.24
CA VAL A 264 0.37 -2.55 -20.83
C VAL A 264 1.43 -1.72 -20.12
N TRP A 265 0.98 -0.70 -19.40
CA TRP A 265 1.83 0.14 -18.56
C TRP A 265 1.43 -0.01 -17.09
N LEU A 266 2.41 0.12 -16.21
CA LEU A 266 2.24 0.21 -14.76
C LEU A 266 2.56 1.65 -14.35
N THR A 267 1.54 2.50 -14.25
CA THR A 267 1.75 3.95 -14.09
C THR A 267 1.76 4.41 -12.64
N GLU A 268 1.52 3.51 -11.71
CA GLU A 268 1.89 3.70 -10.30
C GLU A 268 2.31 2.38 -9.67
N CYS A 269 3.45 2.39 -9.05
CA CYS A 269 3.93 1.37 -8.14
C CYS A 269 4.88 2.01 -7.14
N GLY A 270 5.03 1.42 -5.96
CA GLY A 270 5.92 2.01 -4.99
C GLY A 270 5.80 1.39 -3.61
N MET A 271 6.49 2.01 -2.69
CA MET A 271 6.43 1.70 -1.27
C MET A 271 6.70 2.98 -0.49
N HIS A 272 5.82 3.31 0.45
CA HIS A 272 6.05 4.43 1.36
C HIS A 272 7.08 4.08 2.45
N THR A 273 7.81 5.09 2.89
CA THR A 273 8.78 4.99 3.98
C THR A 273 8.25 5.57 5.29
N SER A 274 6.96 5.90 5.35
CA SER A 274 6.35 6.42 6.56
C SER A 274 6.51 5.47 7.74
N ALA A 275 6.60 6.05 8.92
CA ALA A 275 6.60 5.31 10.16
C ALA A 275 5.37 4.39 10.23
N GLU A 276 5.57 3.13 10.54
CA GLU A 276 4.44 2.22 10.71
C GLU A 276 3.77 2.43 12.05
N LYS A 277 2.45 2.47 11.99
CA LYS A 277 1.61 2.24 13.15
C LYS A 277 1.62 0.74 13.41
N TYR A 278 2.47 0.28 14.32
CA TYR A 278 2.49 -1.14 14.62
C TYR A 278 1.19 -1.53 15.32
N PRO A 279 0.47 -2.52 14.80
CA PRO A 279 -0.47 -3.23 15.65
C PRO A 279 0.33 -3.77 16.83
N ALA A 280 -0.30 -3.89 17.97
CA ALA A 280 0.28 -4.32 19.23
C ALA A 280 1.04 -5.65 19.22
N SER A 281 1.14 -6.31 18.07
CA SER A 281 1.74 -7.61 17.91
C SER A 281 3.26 -7.57 18.03
N GLY A 282 3.79 -8.28 18.98
CA GLY A 282 5.22 -8.55 19.12
C GLY A 282 6.04 -7.52 19.89
N PHE A 283 5.52 -6.32 20.13
CA PHE A 283 6.25 -5.30 20.88
C PHE A 283 5.94 -5.33 22.37
N TYR A 284 4.86 -5.96 22.76
CA TYR A 284 4.32 -5.97 24.11
C TYR A 284 4.39 -7.36 24.70
N LEU A 285 5.58 -7.89 24.83
CA LEU A 285 5.79 -9.21 25.39
C LEU A 285 5.14 -9.36 26.77
N ASP A 286 5.03 -8.27 27.53
CA ASP A 286 4.48 -8.28 28.88
C ASP A 286 3.02 -7.87 28.98
N PHE A 287 2.42 -7.23 27.96
CA PHE A 287 1.02 -6.75 28.04
C PHE A 287 0.02 -7.89 28.10
N LEU A 288 -0.01 -8.76 27.12
CA LEU A 288 -0.96 -9.89 27.10
C LEU A 288 -0.75 -10.85 28.29
N PRO A 289 0.50 -11.25 28.63
CA PRO A 289 0.76 -12.02 29.84
C PRO A 289 0.30 -11.32 31.12
N ALA A 290 0.50 -10.01 31.24
CA ALA A 290 0.05 -9.23 32.39
C ALA A 290 -1.49 -9.19 32.48
N ALA A 291 -2.16 -8.97 31.33
CA ALA A 291 -3.63 -9.01 31.27
C ALA A 291 -4.18 -10.39 31.65
N PHE A 292 -3.60 -11.48 31.13
CA PHE A 292 -4.05 -12.84 31.44
C PHE A 292 -3.85 -13.21 32.91
N ARG A 293 -2.68 -12.87 33.49
CA ARG A 293 -2.43 -13.02 34.92
C ARG A 293 -3.44 -12.25 35.77
N ARG A 294 -3.76 -11.00 35.38
CA ARG A 294 -4.74 -10.16 36.08
C ARG A 294 -6.17 -10.70 36.00
N LEU A 295 -6.47 -11.45 34.95
CA LEU A 295 -7.75 -12.12 34.73
C LEU A 295 -7.79 -13.55 35.27
N ASN A 296 -6.70 -14.06 35.85
CA ASN A 296 -6.53 -15.46 36.26
C ASN A 296 -6.70 -16.45 35.09
N ILE A 297 -6.37 -16.06 33.88
CA ILE A 297 -6.36 -16.92 32.70
C ILE A 297 -5.02 -17.66 32.67
N PRO A 298 -5.00 -19.01 32.64
CA PRO A 298 -3.75 -19.76 32.71
C PRO A 298 -2.95 -19.63 31.42
N LEU A 299 -1.71 -19.12 31.53
CA LEU A 299 -0.77 -19.07 30.42
C LEU A 299 -0.42 -20.48 29.92
N ASP A 300 -0.04 -20.60 28.65
CA ASP A 300 0.37 -21.82 27.94
C ASP A 300 -0.70 -22.92 27.80
N LYS A 301 -1.74 -22.88 28.60
CA LYS A 301 -2.83 -23.88 28.62
C LYS A 301 -4.12 -23.40 27.99
N VAL A 302 -4.32 -22.09 27.93
CA VAL A 302 -5.55 -21.48 27.39
C VAL A 302 -5.62 -21.69 25.88
N CYS A 303 -6.81 -22.06 25.39
CA CYS A 303 -7.12 -22.02 23.96
C CYS A 303 -7.59 -20.61 23.61
N VAL A 304 -6.89 -19.97 22.67
CA VAL A 304 -7.29 -18.67 22.13
C VAL A 304 -7.74 -18.82 20.68
N GLY A 305 -9.00 -18.47 20.43
CA GLY A 305 -9.51 -18.35 19.06
C GLY A 305 -9.06 -17.04 18.41
N TYR A 306 -8.93 -17.02 17.10
CA TYR A 306 -8.83 -15.78 16.34
C TYR A 306 -9.83 -15.81 15.17
N LEU A 307 -10.46 -14.67 14.87
CA LEU A 307 -11.45 -14.62 13.80
C LEU A 307 -10.76 -14.69 12.43
N ALA A 308 -11.07 -15.74 11.67
CA ALA A 308 -10.60 -15.94 10.32
C ALA A 308 -11.66 -16.69 9.53
N ASP A 309 -12.34 -16.01 8.63
CA ASP A 309 -13.33 -16.64 7.75
C ASP A 309 -12.89 -16.52 6.29
N ARG A 310 -12.21 -17.56 5.81
CA ARG A 310 -11.74 -17.62 4.41
C ARG A 310 -12.90 -17.73 3.43
N SER A 311 -14.03 -18.28 3.83
CA SER A 311 -15.21 -18.44 2.95
C SER A 311 -15.88 -17.09 2.67
N SER A 312 -15.82 -16.17 3.62
CA SER A 312 -16.34 -14.81 3.49
C SER A 312 -15.27 -13.79 3.09
N GLY A 313 -14.00 -14.19 3.00
CA GLY A 313 -12.86 -13.28 2.73
C GLY A 313 -12.45 -12.43 3.93
N TYR A 314 -13.07 -12.60 5.09
CA TYR A 314 -12.69 -11.88 6.31
C TYR A 314 -11.51 -12.54 7.00
N VAL A 315 -10.33 -11.99 6.81
CA VAL A 315 -9.09 -12.44 7.46
C VAL A 315 -8.30 -11.21 7.88
N THR A 316 -8.28 -10.90 9.18
CA THR A 316 -7.46 -9.81 9.72
C THR A 316 -6.01 -10.23 9.96
N LEU A 317 -5.80 -11.51 10.31
CA LEU A 317 -4.49 -12.12 10.52
C LEU A 317 -4.44 -13.49 9.88
N SER A 318 -3.31 -13.83 9.25
CA SER A 318 -3.02 -15.22 8.90
C SER A 318 -2.83 -16.06 10.18
N HIS A 319 -2.95 -17.38 10.06
CA HIS A 319 -2.72 -18.27 11.20
C HIS A 319 -1.34 -18.07 11.85
N ARG A 320 -0.31 -17.87 11.01
CA ARG A 320 1.06 -17.63 11.48
C ARG A 320 1.20 -16.30 12.24
N GLU A 321 0.52 -15.25 11.77
CA GLU A 321 0.51 -13.96 12.45
C GLU A 321 -0.25 -14.03 13.77
N ALA A 322 -1.40 -14.70 13.80
CA ALA A 322 -2.14 -14.94 15.03
C ALA A 322 -1.32 -15.75 16.05
N GLN A 323 -0.64 -16.80 15.61
CA GLN A 323 0.28 -17.55 16.46
C GLN A 323 1.44 -16.70 16.98
N ALA A 324 2.06 -15.87 16.13
CA ALA A 324 3.13 -14.98 16.54
C ALA A 324 2.65 -13.94 17.56
N TYR A 325 1.48 -13.35 17.32
CA TYR A 325 0.85 -12.36 18.22
C TYR A 325 0.54 -12.94 19.60
N LEU A 326 0.01 -14.16 19.64
CA LEU A 326 -0.46 -14.82 20.87
C LEU A 326 0.63 -15.67 21.56
N SER A 327 1.79 -15.87 20.92
CA SER A 327 2.88 -16.69 21.44
C SER A 327 3.33 -16.33 22.87
N PRO A 328 3.25 -15.06 23.34
CA PRO A 328 3.58 -14.74 24.73
C PRO A 328 2.61 -15.30 25.77
N VAL A 329 1.42 -15.72 25.36
CA VAL A 329 0.38 -16.23 26.27
C VAL A 329 0.01 -17.67 26.00
N THR A 330 0.08 -18.15 24.75
CA THR A 330 -0.25 -19.53 24.42
C THR A 330 0.24 -19.93 23.01
N HIS A 331 0.49 -21.22 22.84
CA HIS A 331 0.68 -21.84 21.51
C HIS A 331 -0.59 -22.56 21.01
N ASN A 332 -1.63 -22.67 21.84
CA ASN A 332 -2.91 -23.28 21.50
C ASN A 332 -3.83 -22.23 20.84
N VAL A 333 -3.57 -21.93 19.57
CA VAL A 333 -4.26 -20.90 18.77
C VAL A 333 -5.06 -21.58 17.67
N ILE A 334 -6.37 -21.31 17.60
CA ILE A 334 -7.26 -21.92 16.61
C ILE A 334 -8.03 -20.86 15.79
N PRO A 335 -8.26 -21.11 14.49
CA PRO A 335 -9.12 -20.26 13.68
C PRO A 335 -10.60 -20.48 14.07
N VAL A 336 -11.36 -19.39 14.10
CA VAL A 336 -12.80 -19.37 14.32
C VAL A 336 -13.46 -18.66 13.16
N SER A 337 -14.38 -19.32 12.45
CA SER A 337 -15.13 -18.66 11.39
C SER A 337 -16.24 -17.75 11.97
N LEU A 338 -16.65 -16.77 11.17
CA LEU A 338 -17.76 -15.88 11.55
C LEU A 338 -19.06 -16.67 11.82
N SER A 339 -19.32 -17.71 11.04
CA SER A 339 -20.49 -18.58 11.23
C SER A 339 -20.44 -19.39 12.53
N GLN A 340 -19.25 -19.69 13.03
CA GLN A 340 -19.07 -20.40 14.32
C GLN A 340 -19.23 -19.48 15.53
N LEU A 341 -19.12 -18.17 15.37
CA LEU A 341 -19.10 -17.22 16.49
C LEU A 341 -20.34 -17.31 17.38
N ALA A 342 -21.52 -17.44 16.80
CA ALA A 342 -22.79 -17.53 17.55
C ALA A 342 -22.86 -18.77 18.44
N SER A 343 -22.26 -19.89 18.06
CA SER A 343 -22.24 -21.16 18.79
C SER A 343 -20.93 -21.42 19.53
N LEU A 344 -20.00 -20.44 19.55
CA LEU A 344 -18.67 -20.61 20.13
C LEU A 344 -18.76 -20.91 21.63
N SER A 345 -18.22 -22.07 22.04
CA SER A 345 -18.21 -22.48 23.43
C SER A 345 -17.14 -21.74 24.23
N VAL A 346 -17.57 -20.95 25.22
CA VAL A 346 -16.66 -20.24 26.12
C VAL A 346 -15.77 -21.20 26.94
N SER A 347 -16.25 -22.39 27.27
CA SER A 347 -15.43 -23.39 27.98
C SER A 347 -14.32 -24.00 27.13
N LYS A 348 -14.49 -24.05 25.80
CA LYS A 348 -13.48 -24.55 24.86
C LYS A 348 -12.55 -23.45 24.38
N VAL A 349 -13.09 -22.27 24.11
CA VAL A 349 -12.37 -21.08 23.65
C VAL A 349 -12.73 -19.93 24.59
N PRO A 350 -12.08 -19.81 25.74
CA PRO A 350 -12.40 -18.77 26.73
C PRO A 350 -11.95 -17.36 26.28
N VAL A 351 -11.05 -17.27 25.33
CA VAL A 351 -10.52 -16.00 24.84
C VAL A 351 -10.55 -15.98 23.31
N LEU A 352 -11.01 -14.88 22.72
CA LEU A 352 -11.09 -14.67 21.28
C LEU A 352 -10.34 -13.39 20.90
N LEU A 353 -9.37 -13.48 20.02
CA LEU A 353 -8.82 -12.33 19.31
C LEU A 353 -9.84 -11.90 18.24
N ALA A 354 -10.62 -10.86 18.56
CA ALA A 354 -11.76 -10.46 17.75
C ALA A 354 -11.36 -9.55 16.60
N THR A 355 -10.50 -8.57 16.85
CA THR A 355 -9.94 -7.71 15.78
C THR A 355 -8.63 -7.05 16.22
N THR A 356 -7.77 -6.82 15.24
CA THR A 356 -6.54 -6.04 15.38
C THR A 356 -6.62 -4.71 14.60
N ASP A 357 -7.82 -4.36 14.11
CA ASP A 357 -8.08 -3.20 13.27
C ASP A 357 -9.44 -2.57 13.60
N GLU A 358 -9.80 -1.52 12.88
CA GLU A 358 -11.06 -0.76 13.01
C GLU A 358 -12.24 -1.43 12.31
N TYR A 359 -12.01 -2.51 11.57
CA TYR A 359 -13.02 -3.22 10.78
C TYR A 359 -13.59 -4.43 11.51
N PHE A 360 -14.92 -4.63 11.34
CA PHE A 360 -15.58 -5.84 11.79
C PHE A 360 -16.84 -6.08 10.94
N PRO A 361 -17.20 -7.35 10.59
CA PRO A 361 -18.47 -7.65 9.93
C PRO A 361 -19.65 -7.44 10.87
N MET A 362 -20.33 -6.30 10.77
CA MET A 362 -21.34 -5.86 11.74
C MET A 362 -22.54 -6.79 11.85
N SER A 363 -22.85 -7.54 10.78
CA SER A 363 -23.88 -8.60 10.84
C SER A 363 -23.58 -9.68 11.88
N HIS A 364 -22.31 -9.85 12.28
CA HIS A 364 -21.87 -10.82 13.30
C HIS A 364 -21.58 -10.19 14.66
N PHE A 365 -21.72 -8.87 14.79
CA PHE A 365 -21.46 -8.17 16.03
C PHE A 365 -22.40 -8.61 17.19
N PRO A 366 -23.71 -8.87 16.97
CA PRO A 366 -24.56 -9.42 18.03
C PRO A 366 -24.07 -10.75 18.60
N ALA A 367 -23.48 -11.62 17.76
CA ALA A 367 -22.91 -12.88 18.20
C ALA A 367 -21.63 -12.68 19.04
N LEU A 368 -20.84 -11.65 18.73
CA LEU A 368 -19.68 -11.28 19.56
C LEU A 368 -20.11 -10.76 20.93
N VAL A 369 -21.12 -9.88 20.98
CA VAL A 369 -21.69 -9.38 22.24
C VAL A 369 -22.26 -10.55 23.09
N ASP A 370 -22.97 -11.49 22.45
CA ASP A 370 -23.48 -12.67 23.13
C ASP A 370 -22.37 -13.59 23.67
N TYR A 371 -21.28 -13.75 22.93
CA TYR A 371 -20.10 -14.47 23.41
C TYR A 371 -19.52 -13.82 24.67
N VAL A 372 -19.42 -12.50 24.73
CA VAL A 372 -18.97 -11.75 25.91
C VAL A 372 -19.99 -11.86 27.05
N ARG A 373 -21.30 -11.82 26.74
CA ARG A 373 -22.37 -12.00 27.74
C ARG A 373 -22.31 -13.37 28.41
N ARG A 374 -21.93 -14.41 27.68
CA ARG A 374 -21.72 -15.76 28.20
C ARG A 374 -20.41 -15.94 28.98
N GLY A 375 -19.61 -14.89 29.15
CA GLY A 375 -18.37 -14.90 29.93
C GLY A 375 -17.10 -15.08 29.09
N GLY A 376 -17.20 -15.08 27.76
CA GLY A 376 -16.05 -15.09 26.88
C GLY A 376 -15.25 -13.77 26.95
N SER A 377 -13.94 -13.87 26.95
CA SER A 377 -13.08 -12.69 26.91
C SER A 377 -12.64 -12.40 25.47
N ILE A 378 -12.53 -11.13 25.10
CA ILE A 378 -12.06 -10.72 23.77
C ILE A 378 -10.80 -9.88 23.86
N ILE A 379 -9.93 -10.02 22.87
CA ILE A 379 -8.75 -9.18 22.66
C ILE A 379 -9.06 -8.26 21.48
N LEU A 380 -8.84 -6.97 21.68
CA LEU A 380 -8.95 -5.92 20.68
C LEU A 380 -7.65 -5.14 20.63
N SER A 381 -7.23 -4.72 19.45
CA SER A 381 -6.07 -3.82 19.31
C SER A 381 -6.23 -2.88 18.11
N GLY A 382 -5.43 -1.85 18.08
CA GLY A 382 -5.41 -0.91 16.96
C GLY A 382 -6.08 0.44 17.26
N GLY A 383 -6.78 0.99 16.28
CA GLY A 383 -7.43 2.30 16.37
C GLY A 383 -8.73 2.29 17.18
N MET A 384 -9.84 2.61 16.54
CA MET A 384 -11.17 2.48 17.13
C MET A 384 -11.81 1.16 16.67
N PRO A 385 -11.85 0.12 17.49
CA PRO A 385 -12.43 -1.14 17.09
C PRO A 385 -13.89 -0.95 16.67
N PHE A 386 -14.35 -1.73 15.69
CA PHE A 386 -15.72 -1.71 15.20
C PHE A 386 -16.20 -0.38 14.60
N TYR A 387 -15.28 0.47 14.16
CA TYR A 387 -15.66 1.76 13.57
C TYR A 387 -16.20 1.61 12.15
N TYR A 388 -15.72 0.62 11.40
CA TYR A 388 -16.17 0.34 10.04
C TYR A 388 -16.82 -1.02 9.92
N ASP A 389 -17.92 -1.08 9.17
CA ASP A 389 -18.51 -2.35 8.76
C ASP A 389 -17.70 -2.98 7.63
N ALA A 390 -17.19 -4.18 7.89
CA ALA A 390 -16.60 -5.03 6.85
C ALA A 390 -17.72 -5.78 6.12
N TYR A 391 -18.47 -5.07 5.27
CA TYR A 391 -19.56 -5.66 4.50
C TYR A 391 -19.03 -6.47 3.32
N LEU A 392 -19.48 -7.72 3.20
CA LEU A 392 -19.03 -8.71 2.23
C LEU A 392 -20.12 -9.18 1.26
N PRO A 393 -20.67 -8.39 0.33
CA PRO A 393 -21.40 -8.98 -0.79
C PRO A 393 -20.55 -9.14 -2.04
N SER A 394 -19.31 -8.69 -2.14
CA SER A 394 -18.63 -8.62 -3.43
C SER A 394 -17.13 -8.83 -3.44
N ASN A 395 -16.54 -9.53 -2.49
CA ASN A 395 -15.06 -9.68 -2.41
C ASN A 395 -14.29 -8.34 -2.45
N THR A 396 -14.94 -7.21 -2.21
CA THR A 396 -14.33 -5.90 -2.23
C THR A 396 -14.40 -5.27 -0.85
N TRP A 397 -13.27 -5.08 -0.24
CA TRP A 397 -13.06 -4.40 1.04
C TRP A 397 -13.47 -2.91 1.03
N PHE A 398 -14.11 -2.43 -0.03
CA PHE A 398 -14.27 -1.01 -0.33
C PHE A 398 -15.63 -0.40 0.03
N ASN A 399 -16.60 -1.18 0.48
CA ASN A 399 -17.87 -0.64 0.98
C ASN A 399 -17.79 -0.45 2.49
N ARG A 400 -17.13 0.61 2.91
CA ARG A 400 -16.99 1.00 4.30
C ARG A 400 -18.20 1.84 4.72
N HIS A 401 -19.09 1.26 5.51
CA HIS A 401 -20.07 2.04 6.23
C HIS A 401 -19.52 2.34 7.62
N GLU A 402 -19.40 3.61 7.96
CA GLU A 402 -19.07 4.02 9.32
C GLU A 402 -20.23 3.68 10.26
N THR A 403 -19.98 2.82 11.21
CA THR A 403 -20.94 2.51 12.26
C THR A 403 -20.85 3.50 13.42
N GLY A 404 -19.79 4.31 13.39
CA GLY A 404 -19.47 5.23 14.48
C GLY A 404 -19.16 4.50 15.77
N THR A 405 -19.42 5.17 16.88
CA THR A 405 -19.10 4.65 18.21
C THR A 405 -20.22 3.87 18.88
N SER A 406 -21.35 3.69 18.18
CA SER A 406 -22.54 3.04 18.78
C SER A 406 -22.30 1.57 19.17
N MET A 407 -21.40 0.89 18.46
CA MET A 407 -21.08 -0.51 18.73
C MET A 407 -20.31 -0.68 20.05
N LEU A 408 -19.39 0.23 20.36
CA LEU A 408 -18.61 0.17 21.60
C LEU A 408 -19.50 0.23 22.83
N LYS A 409 -20.57 1.02 22.81
CA LYS A 409 -21.52 1.12 23.92
C LYS A 409 -22.20 -0.21 24.27
N GLN A 410 -22.41 -1.09 23.29
CA GLN A 410 -22.98 -2.42 23.53
C GLN A 410 -22.00 -3.36 24.24
N LEU A 411 -20.72 -3.01 24.28
CA LEU A 411 -19.67 -3.68 25.04
C LEU A 411 -19.27 -2.90 26.30
N HIS A 412 -20.06 -1.92 26.70
CA HIS A 412 -19.80 -1.00 27.83
C HIS A 412 -18.47 -0.25 27.70
N MET A 413 -18.04 -0.03 26.49
CA MET A 413 -16.89 0.81 26.17
C MET A 413 -17.37 2.17 25.68
N SER A 414 -16.79 3.23 26.19
CA SER A 414 -16.98 4.55 25.62
C SER A 414 -16.25 4.66 24.28
N PRO A 415 -16.69 5.58 23.42
CA PRO A 415 -15.89 5.99 22.29
C PRO A 415 -14.51 6.37 22.80
N LEU A 416 -13.49 5.79 22.21
CA LEU A 416 -12.12 6.14 22.55
C LEU A 416 -11.90 7.60 22.22
N LEU A 417 -11.69 8.41 23.26
CA LEU A 417 -11.48 9.82 23.10
C LEU A 417 -10.17 10.07 22.37
N GLU A 418 -10.19 11.04 21.50
CA GLU A 418 -8.99 11.51 20.84
C GLU A 418 -8.26 12.47 21.78
N TRP A 419 -6.94 12.36 21.85
CA TRP A 419 -6.15 13.39 22.44
C TRP A 419 -6.26 14.62 21.52
N GLN A 420 -7.13 15.55 21.88
CA GLN A 420 -7.26 16.81 21.18
C GLN A 420 -6.50 17.89 21.95
N THR A 421 -5.60 18.54 21.25
CA THR A 421 -5.17 19.87 21.67
C THR A 421 -6.30 20.88 21.42
N SER A 422 -6.34 21.93 22.19
CA SER A 422 -7.25 23.04 21.95
C SER A 422 -7.17 23.50 20.49
N LYS A 423 -8.31 23.86 19.91
CA LYS A 423 -8.43 24.25 18.51
C LYS A 423 -7.33 25.23 18.08
N GLY A 424 -6.47 24.79 17.16
CA GLY A 424 -5.47 25.64 16.51
C GLY A 424 -4.05 25.60 17.09
N GLU A 425 -3.81 24.87 18.18
CA GLU A 425 -2.44 24.67 18.66
C GLU A 425 -1.82 23.44 18.03
N PRO A 426 -0.61 23.54 17.48
CA PRO A 426 0.12 22.35 17.03
C PRO A 426 0.40 21.47 18.23
N ILE A 427 0.24 20.17 18.06
CA ILE A 427 0.66 19.18 19.06
C ILE A 427 2.19 19.20 19.09
N THR A 428 2.76 19.90 20.07
CA THR A 428 4.21 20.08 20.18
C THR A 428 4.89 19.02 21.02
N GLU A 429 4.14 18.22 21.78
CA GLU A 429 4.72 17.22 22.68
C GLU A 429 4.07 15.85 22.47
N THR A 430 4.94 14.87 22.21
CA THR A 430 4.57 13.45 22.21
C THR A 430 4.61 12.95 23.65
N PRO A 431 3.48 12.53 24.24
CA PRO A 431 3.49 11.98 25.58
C PRO A 431 4.36 10.73 25.66
N PRO A 432 5.29 10.62 26.59
CA PRO A 432 6.12 9.43 26.70
C PRO A 432 5.28 8.24 27.17
N VAL A 433 5.54 7.08 26.59
CA VAL A 433 4.99 5.83 27.10
C VAL A 433 5.66 5.51 28.43
N VAL A 434 4.87 5.32 29.47
CA VAL A 434 5.34 5.06 30.81
C VAL A 434 4.94 3.64 31.21
N LYS A 435 5.87 2.87 31.70
CA LYS A 435 5.66 1.55 32.31
C LYS A 435 5.32 0.42 31.33
N MET A 436 6.23 0.16 30.44
CA MET A 436 6.35 -1.13 29.79
C MET A 436 7.73 -1.71 30.06
N SER A 437 7.84 -3.03 30.07
CA SER A 437 9.11 -3.70 29.87
C SER A 437 9.29 -3.88 28.37
N PRO A 438 10.03 -3.00 27.68
CA PRO A 438 10.18 -3.11 26.25
C PRO A 438 10.99 -4.36 25.91
N GLN A 439 10.74 -4.96 24.76
CA GLN A 439 11.64 -5.93 24.19
C GLN A 439 13.03 -5.31 24.10
N ALA A 440 14.09 -6.09 24.39
CA ALA A 440 15.46 -5.60 24.39
C ALA A 440 15.78 -4.88 23.05
N GLY A 441 16.27 -3.65 23.15
CA GLY A 441 16.60 -2.82 22.00
C GLY A 441 15.48 -1.94 21.45
N PHE A 442 14.27 -1.99 22.03
CA PHE A 442 13.15 -1.13 21.62
C PHE A 442 12.72 -0.19 22.74
N SER A 443 12.29 0.99 22.36
CA SER A 443 11.49 1.90 23.17
C SER A 443 10.13 2.11 22.51
N TYR A 444 9.16 2.63 23.25
CA TYR A 444 7.81 2.84 22.73
C TYR A 444 7.35 4.25 23.03
N SER A 445 6.59 4.81 22.11
CA SER A 445 5.93 6.10 22.28
C SER A 445 4.46 6.01 21.86
N TRP A 446 3.65 6.88 22.44
CA TRP A 446 2.28 7.14 22.02
C TRP A 446 2.29 8.52 21.36
N GLU A 447 2.65 8.53 20.09
CA GLU A 447 2.78 9.74 19.29
C GLU A 447 1.45 10.12 18.65
N ILE A 448 1.27 11.40 18.45
CA ILE A 448 0.09 11.97 17.83
C ILE A 448 0.51 12.62 16.54
N SER A 449 -0.03 12.16 15.42
CA SER A 449 0.07 12.89 14.17
C SER A 449 -1.17 13.76 13.97
N SER A 450 -1.04 14.81 13.18
CA SER A 450 -2.15 15.70 12.86
C SER A 450 -3.32 14.98 12.16
N LYS A 451 -3.02 13.85 11.50
CA LYS A 451 -3.99 13.04 10.74
C LYS A 451 -4.41 11.75 11.44
N SER A 452 -3.73 11.39 12.50
CA SER A 452 -3.98 10.14 13.23
C SER A 452 -3.92 10.40 14.73
N PRO A 453 -4.98 10.97 15.29
CA PRO A 453 -5.02 11.30 16.70
C PRO A 453 -4.86 10.02 17.54
N ALA A 454 -4.10 10.13 18.62
CA ALA A 454 -4.00 9.07 19.59
C ALA A 454 -5.32 8.89 20.33
N ARG A 455 -5.64 7.65 20.65
CA ARG A 455 -6.86 7.30 21.36
C ARG A 455 -6.51 6.71 22.71
N TYR A 456 -7.41 6.86 23.67
CA TYR A 456 -7.21 6.33 25.02
C TYR A 456 -8.49 5.72 25.57
N LEU A 457 -8.35 4.86 26.59
CA LEU A 457 -9.44 4.16 27.24
C LEU A 457 -10.09 5.07 28.28
N THR A 458 -11.42 5.00 28.38
CA THR A 458 -12.19 5.69 29.42
C THR A 458 -13.18 4.75 30.06
N ASP A 459 -13.67 5.11 31.24
CA ASP A 459 -14.66 4.36 32.03
C ASP A 459 -16.08 4.92 31.94
N GLU A 460 -16.30 5.94 31.09
CA GLU A 460 -17.58 6.65 31.00
C GLU A 460 -18.80 5.82 30.60
N ALA A 461 -18.60 4.72 29.87
CA ALA A 461 -19.69 3.85 29.42
C ALA A 461 -19.85 2.56 30.25
N LEU A 462 -19.08 2.41 31.33
CA LEU A 462 -19.17 1.24 32.18
C LEU A 462 -20.52 1.14 32.87
N ALA A 463 -21.11 -0.06 32.88
CA ALA A 463 -22.28 -0.34 33.67
C ALA A 463 -21.90 -0.57 35.16
N GLN A 464 -22.90 -0.52 36.03
CA GLN A 464 -22.69 -0.79 37.46
C GLN A 464 -22.12 -2.20 37.67
N GLY A 465 -20.97 -2.29 38.31
CA GLY A 465 -20.24 -3.53 38.54
C GLY A 465 -19.07 -3.77 37.61
N ASP A 466 -18.99 -3.04 36.49
CA ASP A 466 -17.86 -3.10 35.57
C ASP A 466 -16.70 -2.23 36.06
N THR A 467 -15.49 -2.53 35.60
CA THR A 467 -14.30 -1.77 35.97
C THR A 467 -13.30 -1.69 34.79
N LEU A 468 -12.65 -0.53 34.63
CA LEU A 468 -11.47 -0.38 33.78
C LEU A 468 -10.21 -0.57 34.63
N ILE A 469 -9.33 -1.47 34.22
CA ILE A 469 -8.04 -1.74 34.86
C ILE A 469 -6.95 -1.30 33.89
N PRO A 470 -6.35 -0.12 34.07
CA PRO A 470 -5.22 0.30 33.25
C PRO A 470 -4.01 -0.61 33.45
N LEU A 471 -3.35 -1.00 32.36
CA LEU A 471 -2.09 -1.75 32.37
C LEU A 471 -0.94 -0.94 31.79
N ILE A 472 -1.21 -0.12 30.78
CA ILE A 472 -0.25 0.81 30.20
C ILE A 472 -0.88 2.20 30.19
N THR A 473 -0.10 3.19 30.62
CA THR A 473 -0.51 4.58 30.61
C THR A 473 0.49 5.43 29.81
N ALA A 474 0.00 6.45 29.17
CA ALA A 474 0.81 7.47 28.49
C ALA A 474 0.49 8.85 29.06
N GLY A 475 1.37 9.83 28.85
CA GLY A 475 1.17 11.21 29.27
C GLY A 475 2.27 11.74 30.16
N THR A 476 2.07 12.96 30.66
CA THR A 476 2.99 13.66 31.54
C THR A 476 2.86 13.14 32.99
N GLN A 477 3.73 13.62 33.88
CA GLN A 477 3.61 13.30 35.31
C GLN A 477 2.29 13.79 35.94
N GLU A 478 1.71 14.85 35.37
CA GLU A 478 0.48 15.46 35.87
C GLU A 478 -0.78 14.77 35.31
N LYS A 479 -0.72 14.23 34.10
CA LYS A 479 -1.87 13.59 33.44
C LYS A 479 -1.46 12.27 32.79
N GLN A 480 -1.82 11.17 33.42
CA GLN A 480 -1.65 9.82 32.91
C GLN A 480 -2.97 9.31 32.33
N ILE A 481 -2.95 8.83 31.11
CA ILE A 481 -4.13 8.30 30.42
C ILE A 481 -3.92 6.84 30.04
N PRO A 482 -4.93 5.98 30.20
CA PRO A 482 -4.82 4.57 29.85
C PRO A 482 -4.78 4.39 28.34
N VAL A 483 -3.76 3.73 27.83
CA VAL A 483 -3.62 3.38 26.41
C VAL A 483 -3.69 1.87 26.16
N ALA A 484 -3.58 1.07 27.23
CA ALA A 484 -3.88 -0.35 27.22
C ALA A 484 -4.39 -0.80 28.58
N GLY A 485 -5.33 -1.72 28.58
CA GLY A 485 -5.96 -2.18 29.83
C GLY A 485 -7.00 -3.26 29.61
N ILE A 486 -7.76 -3.49 30.67
CA ILE A 486 -8.82 -4.50 30.73
C ILE A 486 -10.12 -3.81 31.13
N TYR A 487 -11.16 -3.96 30.32
CA TYR A 487 -12.53 -3.78 30.75
C TYR A 487 -13.01 -5.10 31.36
N ARG A 488 -13.10 -5.14 32.66
CA ARG A 488 -13.68 -6.30 33.40
C ARG A 488 -15.17 -6.06 33.52
N LEU A 489 -15.97 -6.88 32.85
CA LEU A 489 -17.41 -6.76 32.81
C LEU A 489 -18.02 -7.71 33.84
N ASN A 490 -18.84 -7.16 34.69
CA ASN A 490 -19.47 -7.89 35.80
C ASN A 490 -20.91 -7.40 36.04
N SER A 491 -21.59 -7.12 34.93
CA SER A 491 -22.98 -6.65 34.87
C SER A 491 -23.85 -7.65 34.10
N ASP A 492 -24.57 -7.23 33.06
CA ASP A 492 -25.26 -8.12 32.10
C ASP A 492 -24.26 -8.77 31.11
N LEU A 493 -23.09 -8.17 30.93
CA LEU A 493 -21.93 -8.80 30.31
C LEU A 493 -21.02 -9.39 31.38
N ARG A 494 -20.48 -10.59 31.16
CA ARG A 494 -19.69 -11.33 32.14
C ARG A 494 -18.28 -11.69 31.70
N GLY A 495 -17.90 -11.26 30.50
CA GLY A 495 -16.56 -11.46 29.94
C GLY A 495 -15.60 -10.33 30.26
N ASN A 496 -14.49 -10.32 29.58
CA ASN A 496 -13.51 -9.25 29.69
C ASN A 496 -13.12 -8.76 28.31
N ILE A 497 -12.70 -7.51 28.23
CA ILE A 497 -12.13 -6.95 27.00
C ILE A 497 -10.71 -6.51 27.31
N VAL A 498 -9.75 -7.19 26.71
CA VAL A 498 -8.33 -6.81 26.74
C VAL A 498 -8.10 -5.91 25.54
N PHE A 499 -7.83 -4.64 25.76
CA PHE A 499 -7.73 -3.67 24.69
C PHE A 499 -6.46 -2.84 24.78
N GLN A 500 -5.89 -2.56 23.61
CA GLN A 500 -4.73 -1.72 23.44
C GLN A 500 -4.91 -0.79 22.24
N THR A 501 -4.70 0.51 22.46
CA THR A 501 -4.69 1.50 21.39
C THR A 501 -3.42 1.39 20.53
N ARG A 502 -3.35 2.17 19.45
CA ARG A 502 -2.13 2.26 18.63
C ARG A 502 -1.00 2.88 19.45
N MET A 503 0.16 2.24 19.37
CA MET A 503 1.42 2.74 19.92
C MET A 503 2.53 2.50 18.90
N TYR A 504 3.65 3.17 19.08
CA TYR A 504 4.78 3.16 18.15
C TYR A 504 6.03 2.62 18.84
N ALA A 505 6.80 1.84 18.11
CA ALA A 505 8.06 1.29 18.58
C ALA A 505 9.24 2.03 17.94
N HIS A 506 10.33 2.21 18.68
CA HIS A 506 11.58 2.78 18.23
C HIS A 506 12.75 1.84 18.54
N PRO A 507 13.75 1.66 17.67
CA PRO A 507 13.87 2.32 16.38
C PRO A 507 12.82 1.84 15.38
N LEU A 508 12.43 2.72 14.48
CA LEU A 508 11.59 2.35 13.35
C LEU A 508 12.35 1.40 12.43
N PRO A 509 11.66 0.46 11.72
CA PRO A 509 12.29 -0.31 10.68
C PRO A 509 12.94 0.59 9.64
N ASP A 510 14.04 0.14 9.07
CA ASP A 510 14.66 0.83 7.95
C ASP A 510 13.84 0.65 6.67
N LYS A 511 12.79 1.45 6.57
CA LYS A 511 11.86 1.45 5.44
C LYS A 511 12.50 1.96 4.16
N GLU A 512 13.48 2.82 4.26
CA GLU A 512 14.20 3.33 3.09
C GLU A 512 15.08 2.26 2.48
N ALA A 513 15.78 1.48 3.31
CA ALA A 513 16.52 0.33 2.81
C ALA A 513 15.58 -0.72 2.18
N GLU A 514 14.39 -0.93 2.73
CA GLU A 514 13.39 -1.82 2.14
C GLU A 514 12.88 -1.27 0.81
N GLN A 515 12.55 0.03 0.73
CA GLN A 515 12.13 0.70 -0.50
C GLN A 515 13.20 0.53 -1.58
N ALA A 516 14.47 0.75 -1.25
CA ALA A 516 15.61 0.60 -2.18
C ALA A 516 15.71 -0.83 -2.74
N ARG A 517 15.50 -1.86 -1.90
CA ARG A 517 15.51 -3.26 -2.36
C ARG A 517 14.35 -3.60 -3.29
N ARG A 518 13.22 -2.87 -3.21
CA ARG A 518 12.03 -3.12 -4.06
C ARG A 518 12.13 -2.50 -5.45
N VAL A 519 12.82 -1.36 -5.61
CA VAL A 519 12.86 -0.60 -6.87
C VAL A 519 13.18 -1.51 -8.06
N ALA A 520 14.37 -2.09 -8.10
CA ALA A 520 14.80 -2.85 -9.27
C ALA A 520 13.99 -4.12 -9.49
N ARG A 521 13.51 -4.78 -8.42
CA ARG A 521 12.67 -5.99 -8.54
C ARG A 521 11.36 -5.71 -9.25
N ILE A 522 10.67 -4.61 -8.92
CA ILE A 522 9.43 -4.21 -9.58
C ILE A 522 9.66 -4.02 -11.08
N TYR A 523 10.68 -3.26 -11.46
CA TYR A 523 10.98 -3.00 -12.87
C TYR A 523 11.35 -4.27 -13.62
N LEU A 524 12.24 -5.09 -13.08
CA LEU A 524 12.67 -6.33 -13.74
C LEU A 524 11.53 -7.33 -13.92
N LEU A 525 10.67 -7.50 -12.89
CA LEU A 525 9.49 -8.34 -13.00
C LEU A 525 8.50 -7.81 -14.03
N ALA A 526 8.18 -6.54 -13.99
CA ALA A 526 7.24 -5.93 -14.93
C ALA A 526 7.73 -6.04 -16.37
N LEU A 527 8.99 -5.65 -16.62
CA LEU A 527 9.57 -5.69 -17.96
C LEU A 527 9.71 -7.11 -18.52
N ALA A 528 10.08 -8.08 -17.70
CA ALA A 528 10.16 -9.48 -18.14
C ALA A 528 8.80 -10.06 -18.55
N HIS A 529 7.70 -9.58 -17.93
CA HIS A 529 6.35 -10.00 -18.29
C HIS A 529 5.75 -9.22 -19.47
N GLY A 530 6.46 -8.24 -20.03
CA GLY A 530 6.03 -7.50 -21.21
C GLY A 530 5.42 -6.13 -20.93
N ILE A 531 5.41 -5.67 -19.68
CA ILE A 531 5.06 -4.27 -19.36
C ILE A 531 6.04 -3.35 -20.11
N GLU A 532 5.54 -2.32 -20.77
CA GLU A 532 6.39 -1.43 -21.56
C GLU A 532 6.98 -0.29 -20.76
N ARG A 533 6.20 0.27 -19.83
CA ARG A 533 6.60 1.42 -19.01
C ARG A 533 6.20 1.16 -17.55
N VAL A 534 7.06 1.61 -16.65
CA VAL A 534 6.85 1.50 -15.21
C VAL A 534 7.11 2.85 -14.56
N PHE A 535 6.18 3.31 -13.74
CA PHE A 535 6.28 4.59 -13.07
C PHE A 535 6.31 4.38 -11.56
N TRP A 536 7.37 4.87 -10.92
CA TRP A 536 7.46 4.87 -9.46
C TRP A 536 6.61 6.01 -8.88
N TYR A 537 5.77 5.71 -7.93
CA TYR A 537 5.03 6.70 -7.14
C TYR A 537 5.73 6.88 -5.79
N ASN A 538 6.30 8.08 -5.45
CA ASN A 538 6.46 9.21 -6.33
C ASN A 538 7.94 9.64 -6.36
N PHE A 539 8.29 10.74 -7.05
CA PHE A 539 9.68 11.16 -7.15
C PHE A 539 10.18 11.80 -5.85
N ARG A 540 9.44 12.76 -5.29
CA ARG A 540 9.83 13.50 -4.09
C ARG A 540 8.74 13.42 -3.00
N SER A 541 9.14 13.05 -1.79
CA SER A 541 8.30 13.06 -0.61
C SER A 541 7.89 14.48 -0.22
N ARG A 542 6.75 14.63 0.45
CA ARG A 542 6.36 15.90 1.10
C ARG A 542 6.83 15.97 2.54
N GLU A 543 6.75 14.86 3.26
CA GLU A 543 7.20 14.66 4.64
C GLU A 543 6.62 15.67 5.65
N THR A 544 5.41 16.17 5.38
CA THR A 544 4.69 17.03 6.31
C THR A 544 4.16 16.27 7.52
N ASP A 545 3.97 14.96 7.35
CA ASP A 545 3.60 14.03 8.40
C ASP A 545 4.34 12.69 8.18
N ALA A 546 5.26 12.36 9.09
CA ALA A 546 6.07 11.15 9.01
C ALA A 546 5.24 9.83 9.09
N TYR A 547 4.00 9.92 9.53
CA TYR A 547 3.08 8.77 9.65
C TYR A 547 2.06 8.69 8.50
N GLU A 548 2.06 9.68 7.61
CA GLU A 548 1.17 9.69 6.45
C GLU A 548 1.86 9.01 5.26
N PRO A 549 1.35 7.85 4.78
CA PRO A 549 1.94 7.16 3.64
C PRO A 549 2.11 8.05 2.42
N GLU A 550 1.09 8.86 2.07
CA GLU A 550 1.12 9.75 0.90
C GLU A 550 2.21 10.82 0.96
N ASP A 551 2.71 11.14 2.14
CA ASP A 551 3.79 12.10 2.32
C ASP A 551 5.18 11.48 2.13
N CYS A 552 5.29 10.13 2.09
CA CYS A 552 6.55 9.41 2.26
C CYS A 552 6.91 8.43 1.13
N PHE A 553 6.26 8.49 -0.03
CA PHE A 553 6.55 7.58 -1.15
C PHE A 553 7.79 7.94 -1.98
N GLY A 554 8.32 9.15 -1.84
CA GLY A 554 9.39 9.67 -2.70
C GLY A 554 10.66 8.81 -2.73
N LEU A 555 11.33 8.85 -3.88
CA LEU A 555 12.71 8.37 -4.04
C LEU A 555 13.72 9.31 -3.37
N ILE A 556 13.30 10.56 -3.14
CA ILE A 556 14.05 11.57 -2.41
C ILE A 556 13.20 12.19 -1.30
N HIS A 557 13.86 12.82 -0.35
CA HIS A 557 13.23 13.59 0.71
C HIS A 557 12.66 14.93 0.22
N ALA A 558 11.86 15.58 1.06
CA ALA A 558 11.29 16.89 0.75
C ALA A 558 12.34 17.97 0.48
N ASP A 559 13.48 17.90 1.14
CA ASP A 559 14.63 18.82 1.02
C ASP A 559 15.58 18.49 -0.15
N PHE A 560 15.25 17.49 -0.97
CA PHE A 560 16.06 16.94 -2.05
C PHE A 560 17.27 16.11 -1.61
N SER A 561 17.43 15.77 -0.36
CA SER A 561 18.38 14.74 0.01
C SER A 561 17.96 13.38 -0.55
N GLU A 562 18.92 12.58 -0.98
CA GLU A 562 18.69 11.31 -1.65
C GLU A 562 18.35 10.20 -0.63
N LYS A 563 17.29 9.44 -0.89
CA LYS A 563 17.07 8.17 -0.20
C LYS A 563 17.88 7.06 -0.89
N PRO A 564 18.19 5.96 -0.19
CA PRO A 564 18.84 4.80 -0.81
C PRO A 564 18.11 4.27 -2.05
N SER A 565 16.81 4.49 -2.15
CA SER A 565 15.98 4.11 -3.29
C SER A 565 16.32 4.88 -4.57
N LEU A 566 16.72 6.16 -4.50
CA LEU A 566 17.22 6.88 -5.68
C LEU A 566 18.52 6.27 -6.18
N GLN A 567 19.43 5.91 -5.29
CA GLN A 567 20.67 5.23 -5.66
C GLN A 567 20.40 3.85 -6.28
N ALA A 568 19.44 3.10 -5.75
CA ALA A 568 19.01 1.84 -6.35
C ALA A 568 18.40 2.05 -7.75
N TYR A 569 17.65 3.14 -7.95
CA TYR A 569 17.09 3.52 -9.24
C TYR A 569 18.21 3.89 -10.24
N ARG A 570 19.16 4.74 -9.83
CA ARG A 570 20.35 5.10 -10.63
C ARG A 570 21.16 3.86 -11.02
N THR A 571 21.32 2.91 -10.12
CA THR A 571 21.98 1.64 -10.41
C THR A 571 21.21 0.83 -11.45
N LEU A 572 19.90 0.70 -11.30
CA LEU A 572 19.05 -0.02 -12.26
C LEU A 572 19.17 0.57 -13.67
N THR A 573 19.01 1.89 -13.82
CA THR A 573 19.08 2.57 -15.14
C THR A 573 20.47 2.49 -15.76
N SER A 574 21.51 2.50 -14.93
CA SER A 574 22.90 2.28 -15.38
C SER A 574 23.13 0.84 -15.84
N MET A 575 22.61 -0.16 -15.12
CA MET A 575 22.75 -1.57 -15.49
C MET A 575 21.87 -1.97 -16.69
N MET A 576 20.77 -1.27 -16.91
CA MET A 576 19.83 -1.55 -18.00
C MET A 576 19.41 -0.26 -18.70
N PRO A 577 20.33 0.42 -19.41
CA PRO A 577 20.01 1.66 -20.14
C PRO A 577 19.04 1.40 -21.31
N SER A 578 18.44 2.47 -21.85
CA SER A 578 17.66 2.41 -23.09
C SER A 578 18.45 1.71 -24.20
N GLY A 579 17.77 0.91 -25.01
CA GLY A 579 18.39 0.07 -26.04
C GLY A 579 18.86 -1.30 -25.53
N SER A 580 18.81 -1.57 -24.22
CA SER A 580 19.03 -2.93 -23.69
C SER A 580 17.96 -3.89 -24.21
N THR A 581 18.30 -5.16 -24.34
CA THR A 581 17.28 -6.18 -24.61
C THR A 581 16.33 -6.29 -23.42
N ARG A 582 15.09 -6.69 -23.67
CA ARG A 582 14.12 -6.98 -22.61
C ARG A 582 14.66 -8.11 -21.72
N PRO A 583 14.51 -8.00 -20.39
CA PRO A 583 14.98 -9.05 -19.48
C PRO A 583 14.31 -10.40 -19.75
N SER A 584 15.11 -11.44 -19.89
CA SER A 584 14.65 -12.82 -19.85
C SER A 584 14.73 -13.31 -18.42
N MET A 585 13.62 -13.78 -17.86
CA MET A 585 13.53 -14.14 -16.45
C MET A 585 13.38 -15.66 -16.28
N GLN A 586 14.05 -16.18 -15.28
CA GLN A 586 13.88 -17.53 -14.76
C GLN A 586 13.52 -17.48 -13.28
N ILE A 587 12.57 -18.31 -12.88
CA ILE A 587 12.12 -18.46 -11.51
C ILE A 587 12.28 -19.92 -11.13
N ASP A 588 13.04 -20.18 -10.07
CA ASP A 588 13.26 -21.51 -9.50
C ASP A 588 12.93 -21.45 -8.00
N ASP A 589 11.71 -21.83 -7.65
CA ASP A 589 11.13 -21.72 -6.32
C ASP A 589 11.30 -20.30 -5.73
N ASN A 590 12.30 -20.10 -4.88
CA ASN A 590 12.58 -18.81 -4.24
C ASN A 590 13.72 -18.02 -4.90
N LEU A 591 14.30 -18.55 -5.97
CA LEU A 591 15.40 -17.91 -6.68
C LEU A 591 14.90 -17.28 -7.98
N PHE A 592 15.08 -15.98 -8.10
CA PHE A 592 14.75 -15.20 -9.29
C PHE A 592 16.03 -14.78 -10.00
N SER A 593 16.07 -14.89 -11.31
CA SER A 593 17.15 -14.35 -12.13
C SER A 593 16.62 -13.72 -13.41
N ALA A 594 17.08 -12.51 -13.71
CA ALA A 594 16.74 -11.77 -14.93
C ALA A 594 18.01 -11.42 -15.68
N THR A 595 18.08 -11.77 -16.97
CA THR A 595 19.27 -11.58 -17.82
C THR A 595 18.92 -10.73 -19.03
N TRP A 596 19.77 -9.77 -19.38
CA TRP A 596 19.64 -8.91 -20.55
C TRP A 596 21.01 -8.54 -21.12
N THR A 597 21.01 -8.05 -22.36
CA THR A 597 22.21 -7.52 -23.03
C THR A 597 22.08 -6.00 -23.15
N ARG A 598 23.09 -5.27 -22.75
CA ARG A 598 23.19 -3.81 -22.88
C ARG A 598 23.54 -3.41 -24.32
N PRO A 599 23.31 -2.13 -24.71
CA PRO A 599 23.70 -1.63 -26.02
C PRO A 599 25.21 -1.76 -26.32
N ASP A 600 26.06 -1.73 -25.30
CA ASP A 600 27.51 -1.93 -25.41
C ASP A 600 27.93 -3.41 -25.52
N GLY A 601 26.97 -4.35 -25.53
CA GLY A 601 27.19 -5.77 -25.69
C GLY A 601 27.44 -6.54 -24.39
N HIS A 602 27.60 -5.87 -23.25
CA HIS A 602 27.74 -6.55 -21.95
C HIS A 602 26.45 -7.26 -21.56
N GLN A 603 26.59 -8.48 -21.06
CA GLN A 603 25.48 -9.22 -20.47
C GLN A 603 25.41 -8.97 -18.97
N ILE A 604 24.21 -8.67 -18.48
CA ILE A 604 23.93 -8.48 -17.06
C ILE A 604 22.95 -9.55 -16.62
N THR A 605 23.22 -10.15 -15.46
CA THR A 605 22.27 -11.03 -14.76
C THR A 605 22.00 -10.47 -13.37
N ALA A 606 20.76 -10.10 -13.10
CA ALA A 606 20.28 -9.73 -11.77
C ALA A 606 19.70 -10.95 -11.05
N MET A 607 20.12 -11.21 -9.82
CA MET A 607 19.64 -12.34 -9.02
C MET A 607 19.17 -11.90 -7.64
N TRP A 608 18.09 -12.51 -7.14
CA TRP A 608 17.58 -12.27 -5.79
C TRP A 608 16.75 -13.45 -5.27
N SER A 609 16.50 -13.46 -3.97
CA SER A 609 15.69 -14.46 -3.26
C SER A 609 14.76 -13.73 -2.30
N PRO A 610 13.47 -13.50 -2.69
CA PRO A 610 12.61 -12.55 -1.98
C PRO A 610 12.10 -13.05 -0.62
N TYR A 611 12.03 -14.36 -0.39
CA TYR A 611 11.35 -14.91 0.78
C TYR A 611 12.28 -15.47 1.84
N VAL A 612 13.33 -16.19 1.42
CA VAL A 612 14.34 -16.76 2.32
C VAL A 612 15.73 -16.60 1.70
N PRO A 613 16.79 -16.33 2.47
CA PRO A 613 18.15 -16.28 1.93
C PRO A 613 18.58 -17.60 1.31
N VAL A 614 19.21 -17.54 0.14
CA VAL A 614 19.72 -18.69 -0.61
C VAL A 614 21.23 -18.57 -0.81
N GLN A 615 21.97 -19.66 -0.55
CA GLN A 615 23.39 -19.75 -0.89
C GLN A 615 23.53 -20.16 -2.36
N TYR A 616 24.01 -19.27 -3.20
CA TYR A 616 24.20 -19.50 -4.62
C TYR A 616 25.69 -19.63 -4.96
N ARG A 617 26.07 -20.70 -5.65
CA ARG A 617 27.44 -20.93 -6.12
C ARG A 617 27.60 -20.49 -7.56
N LEU A 618 28.36 -19.43 -7.79
CA LEU A 618 28.70 -18.95 -9.12
C LEU A 618 29.39 -20.03 -9.97
N LYS A 619 29.01 -20.16 -11.24
CA LYS A 619 29.67 -21.03 -12.20
C LYS A 619 31.07 -20.47 -12.50
N LYS A 620 31.99 -21.36 -12.96
CA LYS A 620 33.34 -20.91 -13.33
C LYS A 620 33.26 -19.99 -14.56
N GLY A 621 33.81 -18.78 -14.46
CA GLY A 621 33.76 -17.78 -15.53
C GLY A 621 32.42 -17.02 -15.63
N GLN A 622 31.52 -17.15 -14.69
CA GLN A 622 30.19 -16.52 -14.73
C GLN A 622 30.21 -15.01 -14.43
N ALA A 623 31.26 -14.48 -13.81
CA ALA A 623 31.26 -13.08 -13.40
C ALA A 623 32.63 -12.43 -13.57
N ASN A 624 32.66 -11.29 -14.23
CA ASN A 624 33.82 -10.37 -14.21
C ASN A 624 33.72 -9.42 -13.02
N SER A 625 32.49 -8.99 -12.67
CA SER A 625 32.23 -8.13 -11.53
C SER A 625 30.85 -8.37 -10.93
N LEU A 626 30.72 -8.14 -9.63
CA LEU A 626 29.46 -8.19 -8.89
C LEU A 626 29.16 -6.84 -8.26
N TYR A 627 27.90 -6.44 -8.30
CA TYR A 627 27.42 -5.21 -7.67
C TYR A 627 26.14 -5.49 -6.90
N ASN A 628 25.97 -4.83 -5.76
CA ASN A 628 24.70 -4.87 -5.04
C ASN A 628 23.65 -3.92 -5.69
N HIS A 629 22.44 -3.88 -5.16
CA HIS A 629 21.36 -3.04 -5.68
C HIS A 629 21.64 -1.53 -5.58
N LEU A 630 22.61 -1.10 -4.78
CA LEU A 630 23.07 0.30 -4.67
C LEU A 630 24.25 0.61 -5.59
N GLY A 631 24.73 -0.35 -6.39
CA GLY A 631 25.86 -0.18 -7.30
C GLY A 631 27.24 -0.35 -6.65
N GLU A 632 27.29 -0.81 -5.40
CA GLU A 632 28.54 -1.06 -4.72
C GLU A 632 29.13 -2.42 -5.12
N LYS A 633 30.44 -2.46 -5.34
CA LYS A 633 31.14 -3.68 -5.72
C LYS A 633 31.12 -4.71 -4.59
N VAL A 634 30.64 -5.93 -4.89
CA VAL A 634 30.60 -7.04 -3.94
C VAL A 634 31.89 -7.83 -4.03
N MET A 635 32.63 -7.90 -2.94
CA MET A 635 33.86 -8.68 -2.84
C MET A 635 33.56 -10.12 -2.42
N LEU A 636 33.97 -11.08 -3.25
CA LEU A 636 33.75 -12.50 -2.98
C LEU A 636 34.88 -13.10 -2.14
N LYS A 637 34.49 -13.84 -1.11
CA LYS A 637 35.37 -14.81 -0.47
C LYS A 637 35.03 -16.20 -1.01
N GLY A 638 35.69 -16.60 -2.12
CA GLY A 638 35.36 -17.85 -2.83
C GLY A 638 34.38 -17.63 -3.98
N ARG A 639 33.46 -18.60 -4.22
CA ARG A 639 32.50 -18.58 -5.34
C ARG A 639 31.04 -18.62 -4.87
N THR A 640 30.79 -18.45 -3.59
CA THR A 640 29.44 -18.54 -3.02
C THR A 640 28.99 -17.15 -2.58
N ILE A 641 27.78 -16.76 -2.98
CA ILE A 641 27.11 -15.53 -2.56
C ILE A 641 25.82 -15.88 -1.82
N THR A 642 25.44 -15.05 -0.85
CA THR A 642 24.14 -15.12 -0.20
C THR A 642 23.18 -14.19 -0.95
N LEU A 643 22.16 -14.76 -1.57
CA LEU A 643 21.08 -14.00 -2.21
C LEU A 643 19.96 -13.77 -1.19
N THR A 644 19.51 -12.55 -1.12
CA THR A 644 18.39 -12.09 -0.28
C THR A 644 17.36 -11.36 -1.17
N ASP A 645 16.44 -10.64 -0.59
CA ASP A 645 15.54 -9.74 -1.31
C ASP A 645 16.24 -8.52 -1.96
N ALA A 646 17.52 -8.30 -1.67
CA ALA A 646 18.37 -7.33 -2.35
C ALA A 646 18.99 -7.95 -3.61
N ILE A 647 18.87 -7.25 -4.73
CA ILE A 647 19.45 -7.71 -6.01
C ILE A 647 20.96 -7.69 -5.96
N ILE A 648 21.58 -8.75 -6.51
CA ILE A 648 22.99 -8.77 -6.91
C ILE A 648 23.05 -8.79 -8.45
N TYR A 649 23.74 -7.81 -9.01
CA TYR A 649 24.03 -7.74 -10.43
C TYR A 649 25.35 -8.44 -10.72
N ILE A 650 25.32 -9.35 -11.68
CA ILE A 650 26.47 -10.06 -12.23
C ILE A 650 26.75 -9.45 -13.61
N VAL A 651 27.95 -8.91 -13.81
CA VAL A 651 28.38 -8.28 -15.05
C VAL A 651 29.43 -9.19 -15.70
N ASP A 652 29.17 -9.65 -16.92
CA ASP A 652 30.06 -10.54 -17.69
C ASP A 652 31.01 -9.72 -18.60
#